data_08f7ba56e857ff4d5723c11034df0447
#
_entry.id   08f7ba56e857ff4d5723c11034df0447
#
_cell.length_a   1.000
_cell.length_b   1.000
_cell.length_c   1.000
_cell.angle_alpha   90.00
_cell.angle_beta   90.00
_cell.angle_gamma   90.00
#
_symmetry.space_group_name_H-M   'P 1'
#
loop_
_entity.id
_entity.type
_entity.pdbx_description
1 polymer ?
#
loop_
_entity_poly.entity_id
_entity_poly.type
_entity_poly.pdbx_seq_one_letter_code
_entity_poly.pdbx_strand_id
1 'polypeptide(L)'
;MTRPSTRDIVLRVALFLASVALIVYFLPRSDKDRFIYEVNRPWSYALFTAPFDIPEHLDSVSASHLKDSIDARFEPVFKRDLALEKTIISDYSARLNSTPGLDITPTQRNQIIRAIRTVYENGIVDRDTYAKIADGKLPAVRFVHDNVAISVPTDRFLSAFRAYEHLDSTLRDKDIRGALTATKLSEMLRPNISVDSVTTRNLLSDAYQKALAPVGVVQQGERIIDKGDIVTTRIATILQTYEEMMDERGAGSQITQHHYPIAGQILFVMILLATLYGYMYFFRPGYFDDDRTVIFMVSLTTLFTLFAFAMDATFSSGVYITPFTMVPILVVVFLDSRTAYFTHLVVVLLCAIVASFPLEFIFMQMVTGVVAIASLKDLSRRSQLIRTAAFIFIAYSLCYVSVEVMQTGSLSKTEPRIFGAFAVNAILISFSYVLMFLLERVFGFTSKVTLVELSDTNNPLLRELSEECPGTFNHSMAVSNLASAAAQRIGANVQMVRTGALYHDIGKIRNPAFFTENQHGVNPHDALDPIQSARIVTGHVRDGLAMADKAKLPQAIKDFISQHHGTGKARYFYTTYCNAHPDEDVDPAPFTYPGPNPQSRETSLLMMADAVEAASRSMKEHTPEAITALVNKIIDGQIAEGLHNESPISFRDVQTVKDVFAQRLRTMYHSRISYPELNKPLTTSKPS
;
A
#
# COMPACT_ATOMS: atom_id res chain seq x y z
N MET A 1 -28.04 -24.90 -3.41
CA MET A 1 -27.64 -24.25 -2.13
C MET A 1 -27.60 -25.31 -1.05
N THR A 2 -26.43 -25.79 -0.72
CA THR A 2 -26.20 -26.60 0.47
C THR A 2 -26.44 -25.71 1.68
N ARG A 3 -27.21 -26.16 2.68
CA ARG A 3 -27.43 -25.37 3.91
C ARG A 3 -26.06 -25.15 4.57
N PRO A 4 -25.69 -23.90 4.88
CA PRO A 4 -24.40 -23.62 5.53
C PRO A 4 -24.30 -24.41 6.83
N SER A 5 -23.15 -24.99 7.08
CA SER A 5 -22.85 -25.67 8.34
C SER A 5 -22.95 -24.69 9.50
N THR A 6 -23.34 -25.17 10.69
CA THR A 6 -23.33 -24.35 11.92
C THR A 6 -21.96 -23.69 12.14
N ARG A 7 -20.88 -24.36 11.79
CA ARG A 7 -19.51 -23.85 11.86
C ARG A 7 -19.29 -22.64 10.94
N ASP A 8 -19.81 -22.68 9.72
CA ASP A 8 -19.64 -21.61 8.73
C ASP A 8 -20.41 -20.35 9.18
N ILE A 9 -21.62 -20.53 9.73
CA ILE A 9 -22.41 -19.44 10.30
C ILE A 9 -21.66 -18.79 11.47
N VAL A 10 -21.15 -19.58 12.41
CA VAL A 10 -20.39 -19.07 13.57
C VAL A 10 -19.16 -18.33 13.12
N LEU A 11 -18.40 -18.85 12.15
CA LEU A 11 -17.20 -18.19 11.61
C LEU A 11 -17.53 -16.83 11.01
N ARG A 12 -18.57 -16.75 10.18
CA ARG A 12 -19.00 -15.51 9.51
C ARG A 12 -19.48 -14.45 10.50
N VAL A 13 -20.27 -14.85 11.50
CA VAL A 13 -20.71 -13.95 12.56
C VAL A 13 -19.54 -13.46 13.42
N ALA A 14 -18.62 -14.34 13.79
CA ALA A 14 -17.42 -13.98 14.54
C ALA A 14 -16.55 -13.00 13.75
N LEU A 15 -16.33 -13.23 12.47
CA LEU A 15 -15.57 -12.34 11.58
C LEU A 15 -16.26 -10.97 11.46
N PHE A 16 -17.58 -10.93 11.31
CA PHE A 16 -18.35 -9.70 11.28
C PHE A 16 -18.19 -8.88 12.57
N LEU A 17 -18.41 -9.51 13.72
CA LEU A 17 -18.29 -8.83 15.02
C LEU A 17 -16.86 -8.37 15.32
N ALA A 18 -15.85 -9.17 14.97
CA ALA A 18 -14.45 -8.80 15.11
C ALA A 18 -14.11 -7.59 14.24
N SER A 19 -14.59 -7.54 13.00
CA SER A 19 -14.37 -6.40 12.08
C SER A 19 -15.03 -5.13 12.61
N VAL A 20 -16.29 -5.23 13.09
CA VAL A 20 -16.97 -4.08 13.72
C VAL A 20 -16.18 -3.57 14.92
N ALA A 21 -15.77 -4.48 15.81
CA ALA A 21 -15.03 -4.11 17.01
C ALA A 21 -13.68 -3.43 16.68
N LEU A 22 -12.92 -3.98 15.72
CA LEU A 22 -11.65 -3.42 15.27
C LEU A 22 -11.83 -2.04 14.64
N ILE A 23 -12.75 -1.88 13.70
CA ILE A 23 -12.99 -0.60 13.01
C ILE A 23 -13.43 0.46 14.02
N VAL A 24 -14.38 0.15 14.91
CA VAL A 24 -14.85 1.11 15.92
C VAL A 24 -13.78 1.46 16.94
N TYR A 25 -12.93 0.49 17.32
CA TYR A 25 -11.84 0.73 18.26
C TYR A 25 -10.83 1.75 17.72
N PHE A 26 -10.47 1.63 16.44
CA PHE A 26 -9.49 2.49 15.77
C PHE A 26 -10.13 3.71 15.08
N LEU A 27 -11.46 3.83 15.06
CA LEU A 27 -12.12 5.00 14.49
C LEU A 27 -11.68 6.25 15.25
N PRO A 28 -11.14 7.28 14.59
CA PRO A 28 -10.76 8.53 15.24
C PRO A 28 -11.94 9.10 16.01
N ARG A 29 -11.73 9.34 17.29
CA ARG A 29 -12.71 9.97 18.16
C ARG A 29 -12.53 11.48 18.01
N SER A 30 -13.18 12.04 17.02
CA SER A 30 -13.27 13.48 16.88
C SER A 30 -14.11 14.05 18.04
N ASP A 31 -13.57 14.94 18.82
CA ASP A 31 -14.36 15.75 19.74
C ASP A 31 -15.38 16.52 18.88
N LYS A 32 -16.66 16.41 19.24
CA LYS A 32 -17.82 16.88 18.45
C LYS A 32 -17.83 18.40 18.20
N ASP A 33 -16.92 19.14 18.80
CA ASP A 33 -16.88 20.60 18.78
C ASP A 33 -15.83 21.15 17.81
N ARG A 34 -15.12 20.30 17.05
CA ARG A 34 -14.16 20.77 16.05
C ARG A 34 -14.86 21.04 14.72
N PHE A 35 -14.75 22.27 14.28
CA PHE A 35 -15.19 22.67 12.96
C PHE A 35 -14.16 22.21 11.92
N ILE A 36 -14.62 21.63 10.81
CA ILE A 36 -13.77 21.29 9.68
C ILE A 36 -13.83 22.47 8.71
N TYR A 37 -12.73 23.23 8.61
CA TYR A 37 -12.62 24.40 7.75
C TYR A 37 -11.22 24.53 7.15
N GLU A 38 -11.13 25.22 6.03
CA GLU A 38 -9.86 25.62 5.43
C GLU A 38 -9.82 27.15 5.27
N VAL A 39 -8.64 27.71 5.48
CA VAL A 39 -8.43 29.15 5.26
C VAL A 39 -8.69 29.50 3.79
N ASN A 40 -9.37 30.58 3.54
CA ASN A 40 -9.83 31.07 2.22
C ASN A 40 -10.95 30.25 1.57
N ARG A 41 -11.61 29.32 2.31
CA ARG A 41 -12.83 28.66 1.86
C ARG A 41 -14.09 29.21 2.54
N PRO A 42 -15.26 29.09 1.90
CA PRO A 42 -16.51 29.45 2.53
C PRO A 42 -16.83 28.58 3.74
N TRP A 43 -17.32 29.20 4.81
CA TRP A 43 -17.82 28.51 5.98
C TRP A 43 -19.08 27.70 5.66
N SER A 44 -19.06 26.41 5.96
CA SER A 44 -20.13 25.48 5.59
C SER A 44 -21.23 25.34 6.65
N TYR A 45 -20.95 25.77 7.86
CA TYR A 45 -21.86 25.63 9.00
C TYR A 45 -22.77 26.85 9.15
N ALA A 46 -23.76 26.75 10.05
CA ALA A 46 -24.62 27.88 10.43
C ALA A 46 -23.81 28.98 11.13
N LEU A 47 -24.47 30.11 11.40
CA LEU A 47 -23.90 31.20 12.19
C LEU A 47 -23.24 30.69 13.46
N PHE A 48 -21.96 31.01 13.63
CA PHE A 48 -21.21 30.69 14.84
C PHE A 48 -20.92 31.97 15.61
N THR A 49 -21.37 32.01 16.87
CA THR A 49 -21.11 33.09 17.83
C THR A 49 -20.27 32.57 18.98
N ALA A 50 -19.46 33.41 19.58
CA ALA A 50 -18.61 33.02 20.69
C ALA A 50 -19.45 32.55 21.89
N PRO A 51 -19.32 31.27 22.34
CA PRO A 51 -20.08 30.78 23.48
C PRO A 51 -19.57 31.29 24.84
N PHE A 52 -18.35 31.84 24.83
CA PHE A 52 -17.67 32.50 25.96
C PHE A 52 -16.61 33.46 25.40
N ASP A 53 -15.96 34.24 26.24
CA ASP A 53 -14.90 35.12 25.84
C ASP A 53 -13.71 34.35 25.32
N ILE A 54 -13.29 34.63 24.07
CA ILE A 54 -12.19 33.92 23.37
C ILE A 54 -11.05 34.93 23.17
N PRO A 55 -9.85 34.70 23.73
CA PRO A 55 -8.71 35.58 23.47
C PRO A 55 -8.28 35.45 22.01
N GLU A 56 -8.07 36.62 21.38
CA GLU A 56 -7.61 36.69 20.00
C GLU A 56 -6.08 36.72 19.99
N HIS A 57 -5.43 35.66 19.51
CA HIS A 57 -3.99 35.54 19.34
C HIS A 57 -3.54 35.97 17.95
N LEU A 58 -2.27 36.31 17.83
CA LEU A 58 -1.63 36.50 16.52
C LEU A 58 -1.59 35.17 15.75
N ASP A 59 -1.70 35.24 14.43
CA ASP A 59 -1.49 34.06 13.60
C ASP A 59 -0.02 33.58 13.68
N SER A 60 0.20 32.29 13.33
CA SER A 60 1.50 31.64 13.48
C SER A 60 2.65 32.30 12.72
N VAL A 61 2.36 32.91 11.56
CA VAL A 61 3.35 33.61 10.73
C VAL A 61 3.74 34.93 11.38
N SER A 62 2.74 35.72 11.79
CA SER A 62 2.95 37.00 12.49
C SER A 62 3.66 36.79 13.84
N ALA A 63 3.28 35.75 14.59
CA ALA A 63 3.93 35.37 15.83
C ALA A 63 5.40 34.97 15.62
N SER A 64 5.73 34.25 14.56
CA SER A 64 7.11 33.90 14.22
C SER A 64 7.93 35.12 13.88
N HIS A 65 7.44 35.96 12.99
CA HIS A 65 8.12 37.23 12.65
C HIS A 65 8.37 38.15 13.87
N LEU A 66 7.42 38.17 14.80
CA LEU A 66 7.57 38.97 16.02
C LEU A 66 8.63 38.35 16.93
N LYS A 67 8.70 37.03 17.07
CA LYS A 67 9.78 36.35 17.80
C LYS A 67 11.14 36.62 17.19
N ASP A 68 11.27 36.50 15.86
CA ASP A 68 12.52 36.79 15.14
C ASP A 68 12.95 38.26 15.36
N SER A 69 11.99 39.18 15.36
CA SER A 69 12.27 40.60 15.65
C SER A 69 12.73 40.85 17.08
N ILE A 70 12.16 40.13 18.05
CA ILE A 70 12.59 40.19 19.46
C ILE A 70 14.00 39.62 19.56
N ASP A 71 14.28 38.46 18.99
CA ASP A 71 15.60 37.82 19.03
C ASP A 71 16.69 38.71 18.43
N ALA A 72 16.38 39.38 17.31
CA ALA A 72 17.32 40.29 16.64
C ALA A 72 17.67 41.53 17.46
N ARG A 73 16.77 41.96 18.36
CA ARG A 73 16.95 43.15 19.17
C ARG A 73 17.25 42.88 20.65
N PHE A 74 17.19 41.63 21.04
CA PHE A 74 17.36 41.26 22.43
C PHE A 74 18.81 41.34 22.87
N GLU A 75 19.06 42.15 23.91
CA GLU A 75 20.37 42.32 24.53
C GLU A 75 20.48 41.35 25.71
N PRO A 76 21.38 40.35 25.65
CA PRO A 76 21.55 39.38 26.76
C PRO A 76 22.11 40.07 28.01
N VAL A 77 21.79 39.50 29.17
CA VAL A 77 22.25 40.00 30.45
C VAL A 77 23.62 39.39 30.79
N PHE A 78 24.52 40.25 31.15
CA PHE A 78 25.86 39.90 31.60
C PHE A 78 26.05 40.24 33.09
N LYS A 79 26.85 39.51 33.77
CA LYS A 79 27.29 39.78 35.13
C LYS A 79 28.78 39.99 35.19
N ARG A 80 29.19 40.93 36.09
CA ARG A 80 30.58 41.27 36.32
C ARG A 80 31.00 40.66 37.65
N ASP A 81 32.10 39.91 37.66
CA ASP A 81 32.70 39.33 38.85
C ASP A 81 33.76 40.28 39.44
N LEU A 82 33.31 41.14 40.32
CA LEU A 82 34.18 42.08 41.02
C LEU A 82 35.11 41.39 42.05
N ALA A 83 34.75 40.18 42.53
CA ALA A 83 35.60 39.44 43.47
C ALA A 83 36.80 38.86 42.72
N LEU A 84 36.57 38.29 41.53
CA LEU A 84 37.64 37.80 40.64
C LEU A 84 38.62 38.91 40.26
N GLU A 85 38.12 40.10 39.91
CA GLU A 85 38.93 41.26 39.59
C GLU A 85 39.87 41.64 40.74
N LYS A 86 39.34 41.76 41.99
CA LYS A 86 40.11 42.07 43.17
C LYS A 86 41.16 40.99 43.45
N THR A 87 40.80 39.72 43.32
CA THR A 87 41.69 38.59 43.56
C THR A 87 42.85 38.62 42.56
N ILE A 88 42.58 38.76 41.29
CA ILE A 88 43.64 38.77 40.26
C ILE A 88 44.59 39.97 40.43
N ILE A 89 44.06 41.13 40.74
CA ILE A 89 44.90 42.33 40.99
C ILE A 89 45.78 42.11 42.23
N SER A 90 45.24 41.52 43.31
CA SER A 90 45.99 41.16 44.50
C SER A 90 47.07 40.15 44.24
N ASP A 91 46.71 39.01 43.59
CA ASP A 91 47.61 37.93 43.28
C ASP A 91 48.73 38.37 42.34
N TYR A 92 48.41 39.18 41.35
CA TYR A 92 49.42 39.72 40.45
C TYR A 92 50.34 40.75 41.14
N SER A 93 49.83 41.58 42.04
CA SER A 93 50.64 42.48 42.87
C SER A 93 51.59 41.70 43.76
N ALA A 94 51.13 40.62 44.40
CA ALA A 94 51.97 39.70 45.18
C ALA A 94 53.07 39.06 44.32
N ARG A 95 52.72 38.57 43.11
CA ARG A 95 53.64 37.97 42.16
C ARG A 95 54.70 38.93 41.65
N LEU A 96 54.33 40.20 41.35
CA LEU A 96 55.30 41.27 41.05
C LEU A 96 56.32 41.53 42.18
N ASN A 97 55.86 41.34 43.44
CA ASN A 97 56.74 41.51 44.62
C ASN A 97 57.65 40.32 44.87
N SER A 98 57.22 39.12 44.51
CA SER A 98 57.92 37.84 44.83
C SER A 98 58.81 37.32 43.70
N THR A 99 58.75 37.88 42.46
CA THR A 99 59.52 37.40 41.32
C THR A 99 60.96 37.98 41.40
N PRO A 100 62.00 37.13 41.56
CA PRO A 100 63.40 37.58 41.64
C PRO A 100 63.88 38.12 40.31
N GLY A 101 64.71 39.19 40.37
CA GLY A 101 65.39 39.71 39.15
C GLY A 101 64.54 40.72 38.32
N LEU A 102 63.40 41.21 38.86
CA LEU A 102 62.62 42.28 38.25
C LEU A 102 63.24 43.63 38.66
N ASP A 103 63.80 44.34 37.67
CA ASP A 103 64.34 45.68 37.86
C ASP A 103 63.26 46.74 37.56
N ILE A 104 62.19 46.79 38.39
CA ILE A 104 61.03 47.71 38.27
C ILE A 104 60.92 48.60 39.52
N THR A 105 60.73 49.90 39.30
CA THR A 105 60.50 50.85 40.37
C THR A 105 59.10 50.72 40.93
N PRO A 106 58.86 51.22 42.20
CA PRO A 106 57.52 51.27 42.80
C PRO A 106 56.50 52.05 41.94
N THR A 107 56.95 53.06 41.18
CA THR A 107 56.14 53.85 40.30
C THR A 107 55.68 52.99 39.09
N GLN A 108 56.60 52.27 38.46
CA GLN A 108 56.29 51.38 37.35
C GLN A 108 55.36 50.23 37.77
N ARG A 109 55.56 49.72 38.96
CA ARG A 109 54.67 48.70 39.57
C ARG A 109 53.21 49.21 39.68
N ASN A 110 53.08 50.42 40.25
CA ASN A 110 51.75 51.04 40.38
C ASN A 110 51.12 51.34 39.01
N GLN A 111 51.97 51.69 38.03
CA GLN A 111 51.49 51.88 36.65
C GLN A 111 50.94 50.59 36.06
N ILE A 112 51.62 49.44 36.20
CA ILE A 112 51.12 48.14 35.78
C ILE A 112 49.78 47.82 36.46
N ILE A 113 49.69 47.91 37.76
CA ILE A 113 48.48 47.60 38.52
C ILE A 113 47.31 48.50 38.08
N ARG A 114 47.56 49.78 37.85
CA ARG A 114 46.53 50.70 37.35
C ARG A 114 46.07 50.29 35.95
N ALA A 115 46.98 49.95 35.06
CA ALA A 115 46.64 49.54 33.70
C ALA A 115 45.83 48.21 33.72
N ILE A 116 46.18 47.23 34.52
CA ILE A 116 45.42 45.99 34.72
C ILE A 116 44.00 46.32 35.24
N ARG A 117 43.88 47.22 36.22
CA ARG A 117 42.59 47.65 36.75
C ARG A 117 41.72 48.26 35.64
N THR A 118 42.28 49.16 34.82
CA THR A 118 41.57 49.78 33.73
C THR A 118 41.08 48.75 32.70
N VAL A 119 41.89 47.73 32.41
CA VAL A 119 41.47 46.64 31.52
C VAL A 119 40.34 45.83 32.12
N TYR A 120 40.38 45.55 33.42
CA TYR A 120 39.27 44.86 34.10
C TYR A 120 38.01 45.76 34.22
N GLU A 121 38.20 47.05 34.39
CA GLU A 121 37.10 48.05 34.35
C GLU A 121 36.41 48.10 32.99
N ASN A 122 37.17 48.00 31.90
CA ASN A 122 36.59 47.88 30.57
C ASN A 122 35.86 46.53 30.38
N GLY A 123 36.39 45.45 30.99
CA GLY A 123 35.79 44.10 30.98
C GLY A 123 36.49 43.13 30.06
N ILE A 124 36.80 41.96 30.64
CA ILE A 124 37.36 40.82 29.90
C ILE A 124 36.27 39.79 29.76
N VAL A 125 35.96 39.37 28.49
CA VAL A 125 35.02 38.33 28.14
C VAL A 125 35.73 37.07 27.63
N ASP A 126 35.05 35.95 27.64
CA ASP A 126 35.55 34.69 27.04
C ASP A 126 35.74 34.85 25.52
N ARG A 127 36.48 33.90 24.93
CA ARG A 127 36.83 33.89 23.50
C ARG A 127 35.61 33.88 22.59
N ASP A 128 34.61 33.06 22.93
CA ASP A 128 33.43 32.88 22.10
C ASP A 128 32.51 34.10 22.12
N THR A 129 32.38 34.72 23.29
CA THR A 129 31.66 35.99 23.45
C THR A 129 32.38 37.09 22.68
N TYR A 130 33.73 37.17 22.77
CA TYR A 130 34.50 38.16 22.02
C TYR A 130 34.37 37.97 20.50
N ALA A 131 34.35 36.74 20.00
CA ALA A 131 34.13 36.48 18.60
C ALA A 131 32.77 37.00 18.12
N LYS A 132 31.70 36.84 18.90
CA LYS A 132 30.36 37.37 18.59
C LYS A 132 30.35 38.93 18.56
N ILE A 133 31.11 39.53 19.45
CA ILE A 133 31.27 41.01 19.48
C ILE A 133 32.01 41.47 18.22
N ALA A 134 33.15 40.83 17.89
CA ALA A 134 33.95 41.16 16.72
C ALA A 134 33.18 40.96 15.39
N ASP A 135 32.29 39.96 15.31
CA ASP A 135 31.39 39.72 14.17
C ASP A 135 30.19 40.70 14.13
N GLY A 136 30.07 41.60 15.06
CA GLY A 136 28.95 42.56 15.16
C GLY A 136 27.60 41.90 15.58
N LYS A 137 27.62 40.64 15.97
CA LYS A 137 26.40 39.93 16.40
C LYS A 137 25.94 40.27 17.82
N LEU A 138 26.78 40.95 18.57
CA LEU A 138 26.51 41.36 19.93
C LEU A 138 26.96 42.84 20.16
N PRO A 139 26.22 43.83 19.65
CA PRO A 139 26.61 45.24 19.72
C PRO A 139 26.48 45.82 21.12
N ALA A 140 25.52 45.32 21.91
CA ALA A 140 25.28 45.79 23.27
C ALA A 140 24.85 44.64 24.18
N VAL A 141 25.06 44.78 25.48
CA VAL A 141 24.66 43.83 26.52
C VAL A 141 24.05 44.60 27.70
N ARG A 142 23.27 43.92 28.52
CA ARG A 142 22.67 44.49 29.72
C ARG A 142 23.39 44.04 30.97
N PHE A 143 23.61 45.00 31.87
CA PHE A 143 24.00 44.70 33.26
C PHE A 143 22.83 45.04 34.16
N VAL A 144 22.49 44.16 35.06
CA VAL A 144 21.45 44.40 36.09
C VAL A 144 22.12 44.77 37.40
N HIS A 145 21.83 45.94 37.88
CA HIS A 145 22.29 46.44 39.19
C HIS A 145 21.09 47.06 39.92
N ASP A 146 20.84 46.63 41.15
CA ASP A 146 19.70 47.11 41.96
C ASP A 146 18.35 47.05 41.21
N ASN A 147 18.07 45.98 40.51
CA ASN A 147 16.89 45.80 39.66
C ASN A 147 16.74 46.77 38.47
N VAL A 148 17.77 47.52 38.14
CA VAL A 148 17.81 48.38 36.95
C VAL A 148 18.71 47.74 35.90
N ALA A 149 18.19 47.53 34.70
CA ALA A 149 18.95 47.02 33.57
C ALA A 149 19.53 48.18 32.76
N ILE A 150 20.84 48.25 32.67
CA ILE A 150 21.57 49.28 31.91
C ILE A 150 22.18 48.62 30.68
N SER A 151 21.87 49.17 29.49
CA SER A 151 22.50 48.72 28.23
C SER A 151 23.88 49.33 28.12
N VAL A 152 24.87 48.49 27.81
CA VAL A 152 26.27 48.88 27.66
C VAL A 152 26.79 48.40 26.32
N PRO A 153 27.40 49.32 25.51
CA PRO A 153 28.05 48.90 24.27
C PRO A 153 29.21 47.93 24.52
N THR A 154 29.36 46.96 23.63
CA THR A 154 30.40 45.91 23.81
C THR A 154 31.75 46.28 23.19
N ASP A 155 31.89 47.43 22.56
CA ASP A 155 33.11 47.95 21.92
C ASP A 155 34.31 48.05 22.85
N ARG A 156 34.06 48.15 24.17
CA ARG A 156 35.09 48.27 25.20
C ARG A 156 35.57 46.89 25.71
N PHE A 157 34.86 45.81 25.41
CA PHE A 157 35.19 44.52 25.94
C PHE A 157 36.36 43.88 25.17
N LEU A 158 37.25 43.25 25.92
CA LEU A 158 38.43 42.61 25.38
C LEU A 158 38.39 41.09 25.66
N SER A 159 38.99 40.31 24.79
CA SER A 159 39.36 38.94 25.19
C SER A 159 40.62 38.98 26.04
N ALA A 160 40.90 37.95 26.83
CA ALA A 160 42.12 37.87 27.65
C ALA A 160 43.41 38.12 26.80
N PHE A 161 43.42 37.62 25.56
CA PHE A 161 44.51 37.84 24.63
C PHE A 161 44.62 39.28 24.20
N ARG A 162 43.51 39.92 23.78
CA ARG A 162 43.48 41.31 23.39
C ARG A 162 43.75 42.27 24.56
N ALA A 163 43.36 41.89 25.79
CA ALA A 163 43.67 42.57 26.98
C ALA A 163 45.19 42.63 27.26
N TYR A 164 45.86 41.50 27.07
CA TYR A 164 47.32 41.44 27.16
C TYR A 164 48.01 42.27 26.06
N GLU A 165 47.58 42.17 24.78
CA GLU A 165 48.13 43.02 23.71
C GLU A 165 47.92 44.50 23.98
N HIS A 166 46.76 44.89 24.54
CA HIS A 166 46.48 46.27 24.88
C HIS A 166 47.41 46.76 26.00
N LEU A 167 47.64 45.96 27.02
CA LEU A 167 48.59 46.24 28.08
C LEU A 167 50.03 46.38 27.58
N ASP A 168 50.48 45.46 26.70
CA ASP A 168 51.79 45.45 26.11
C ASP A 168 52.02 46.69 25.21
N SER A 169 51.02 47.10 24.47
CA SER A 169 51.06 48.30 23.62
C SER A 169 51.01 49.63 24.34
N THR A 170 50.28 49.66 25.48
CA THR A 170 50.10 50.85 26.30
C THR A 170 51.30 51.11 27.22
N LEU A 171 51.86 50.04 27.78
CA LEU A 171 53.03 50.08 28.67
C LEU A 171 54.32 49.91 27.89
N ARG A 172 54.76 50.97 27.21
CA ARG A 172 55.92 50.96 26.24
C ARG A 172 57.28 50.83 26.88
N ASP A 173 57.40 50.96 28.17
CA ASP A 173 58.67 50.82 28.91
C ASP A 173 59.21 49.41 28.79
N LYS A 174 60.53 49.27 28.45
CA LYS A 174 61.17 47.97 28.24
C LYS A 174 61.21 47.09 29.50
N ASP A 175 61.44 47.73 30.63
CA ASP A 175 61.52 47.06 31.95
C ASP A 175 60.14 46.57 32.36
N ILE A 176 59.12 47.33 32.11
CA ILE A 176 57.74 46.96 32.35
C ILE A 176 57.34 45.77 31.46
N ARG A 177 57.64 45.78 30.18
CA ARG A 177 57.38 44.64 29.27
C ARG A 177 58.11 43.38 29.73
N GLY A 178 59.38 43.51 30.11
CA GLY A 178 60.15 42.42 30.71
C GLY A 178 59.45 41.83 31.93
N ALA A 179 58.92 42.69 32.80
CA ALA A 179 58.18 42.27 33.96
C ALA A 179 56.86 41.60 33.63
N LEU A 180 56.08 42.04 32.63
CA LEU A 180 54.84 41.40 32.21
C LEU A 180 55.10 39.97 31.69
N THR A 181 56.20 39.82 30.96
CA THR A 181 56.57 38.52 30.41
C THR A 181 57.11 37.57 31.49
N ALA A 182 58.04 38.07 32.36
CA ALA A 182 58.62 37.27 33.44
C ALA A 182 57.58 36.81 34.49
N THR A 183 56.54 37.60 34.73
CA THR A 183 55.43 37.27 35.61
C THR A 183 54.32 36.47 34.97
N LYS A 184 54.42 36.19 33.67
CA LYS A 184 53.41 35.47 32.90
C LYS A 184 52.00 36.03 33.08
N LEU A 185 51.83 37.35 32.92
CA LEU A 185 50.54 38.02 33.11
C LEU A 185 49.48 37.43 32.17
N SER A 186 49.83 37.01 30.94
CA SER A 186 48.91 36.40 29.98
C SER A 186 48.18 35.14 30.49
N GLU A 187 48.82 34.37 31.42
CA GLU A 187 48.21 33.18 32.03
C GLU A 187 47.26 33.55 33.20
N MET A 188 47.39 34.73 33.74
CA MET A 188 46.60 35.18 34.89
C MET A 188 45.33 35.96 34.50
N LEU A 189 45.31 36.54 33.31
CA LEU A 189 44.15 37.29 32.84
C LEU A 189 42.98 36.33 32.57
N ARG A 190 41.93 36.44 33.34
CA ARG A 190 40.70 35.66 33.22
C ARG A 190 39.51 36.54 32.94
N PRO A 191 38.47 36.04 32.21
CA PRO A 191 37.26 36.79 32.00
C PRO A 191 36.56 37.11 33.32
N ASN A 192 36.27 38.42 33.53
CA ASN A 192 35.48 38.92 34.67
C ASN A 192 34.05 39.29 34.28
N ILE A 193 33.71 39.15 32.98
CA ILE A 193 32.38 39.38 32.49
C ILE A 193 31.91 38.07 31.85
N SER A 194 30.76 37.58 32.28
CA SER A 194 30.13 36.33 31.76
C SER A 194 28.65 36.54 31.59
N VAL A 195 28.04 35.76 30.66
CA VAL A 195 26.60 35.74 30.43
C VAL A 195 25.86 35.25 31.66
N ASP A 196 24.87 35.97 32.15
CA ASP A 196 23.88 35.48 33.09
C ASP A 196 22.76 34.78 32.35
N SER A 197 22.95 33.47 32.12
CA SER A 197 22.04 32.65 31.34
C SER A 197 20.64 32.51 31.96
N VAL A 198 20.52 32.60 33.28
CA VAL A 198 19.22 32.48 33.97
C VAL A 198 18.40 33.75 33.77
N THR A 199 18.99 34.90 34.10
CA THR A 199 18.32 36.21 33.95
C THR A 199 18.03 36.51 32.47
N THR A 200 18.95 36.18 31.56
CA THR A 200 18.77 36.30 30.10
C THR A 200 17.55 35.50 29.62
N ARG A 201 17.43 34.23 30.01
CA ARG A 201 16.31 33.37 29.61
C ARG A 201 14.98 33.87 30.17
N ASN A 202 14.96 34.30 31.42
CA ASN A 202 13.73 34.81 32.05
C ASN A 202 13.26 36.12 31.35
N LEU A 203 14.16 37.06 31.09
CA LEU A 203 13.80 38.30 30.41
C LEU A 203 13.37 38.05 28.96
N LEU A 204 13.99 37.12 28.25
CA LEU A 204 13.58 36.72 26.90
C LEU A 204 12.18 36.06 26.91
N SER A 205 11.95 35.16 27.87
CA SER A 205 10.64 34.56 28.07
C SER A 205 9.56 35.58 28.38
N ASP A 206 9.83 36.53 29.27
CA ASP A 206 8.91 37.62 29.59
C ASP A 206 8.64 38.52 28.38
N ALA A 207 9.66 38.79 27.55
CA ALA A 207 9.50 39.56 26.32
C ALA A 207 8.58 38.83 25.33
N TYR A 208 8.75 37.49 25.17
CA TYR A 208 7.85 36.70 24.35
C TYR A 208 6.43 36.66 24.93
N GLN A 209 6.26 36.42 26.21
CA GLN A 209 4.92 36.39 26.82
C GLN A 209 4.19 37.72 26.64
N LYS A 210 4.87 38.86 26.79
CA LYS A 210 4.28 40.20 26.59
C LYS A 210 3.93 40.47 25.13
N ALA A 211 4.82 40.10 24.21
CA ALA A 211 4.65 40.36 22.79
C ALA A 211 3.61 39.43 22.12
N LEU A 212 3.49 38.20 22.61
CA LEU A 212 2.53 37.21 22.13
C LEU A 212 1.23 37.16 22.95
N ALA A 213 1.06 38.11 23.87
CA ALA A 213 -0.20 38.26 24.61
C ALA A 213 -1.36 38.47 23.62
N PRO A 214 -2.59 38.04 23.99
CA PRO A 214 -3.76 38.25 23.15
C PRO A 214 -3.90 39.73 22.74
N VAL A 215 -4.12 39.97 21.43
CA VAL A 215 -4.28 41.34 20.87
C VAL A 215 -5.69 41.88 21.04
N GLY A 216 -6.65 40.99 21.39
CA GLY A 216 -8.04 41.31 21.64
C GLY A 216 -8.77 40.17 22.32
N VAL A 217 -10.07 40.33 22.51
CA VAL A 217 -10.98 39.32 23.06
C VAL A 217 -12.27 39.40 22.25
N VAL A 218 -12.69 38.26 21.67
CA VAL A 218 -14.02 38.09 21.10
C VAL A 218 -14.99 37.83 22.26
N GLN A 219 -15.95 38.71 22.47
CA GLN A 219 -16.85 38.63 23.62
C GLN A 219 -17.92 37.54 23.44
N GLN A 220 -18.41 37.00 24.56
CA GLN A 220 -19.52 36.03 24.54
C GLN A 220 -20.72 36.63 23.77
N GLY A 221 -21.28 35.82 22.82
CA GLY A 221 -22.39 36.24 21.95
C GLY A 221 -21.96 37.02 20.69
N GLU A 222 -20.70 37.42 20.57
CA GLU A 222 -20.21 38.10 19.38
C GLU A 222 -20.16 37.11 18.18
N ARG A 223 -20.56 37.65 17.01
CA ARG A 223 -20.51 36.86 15.76
C ARG A 223 -19.06 36.61 15.32
N ILE A 224 -18.67 35.35 15.14
CA ILE A 224 -17.37 34.98 14.62
C ILE A 224 -17.44 34.82 13.10
N ILE A 225 -18.37 33.95 12.60
CA ILE A 225 -18.52 33.66 11.18
C ILE A 225 -19.93 33.14 10.87
N ASP A 226 -20.44 33.41 9.66
CA ASP A 226 -21.74 32.93 9.18
C ASP A 226 -21.61 32.07 7.92
N LYS A 227 -22.62 31.30 7.60
CA LYS A 227 -22.66 30.42 6.44
C LYS A 227 -22.39 31.20 5.14
N GLY A 228 -21.37 30.78 4.40
CA GLY A 228 -20.93 31.43 3.16
C GLY A 228 -19.85 32.49 3.33
N ASP A 229 -19.56 32.96 4.55
CA ASP A 229 -18.44 33.86 4.82
C ASP A 229 -17.10 33.13 4.58
N ILE A 230 -16.10 33.84 4.07
CA ILE A 230 -14.76 33.26 3.84
C ILE A 230 -14.01 33.13 5.17
N VAL A 231 -13.51 31.97 5.49
CA VAL A 231 -12.63 31.76 6.66
C VAL A 231 -11.29 32.48 6.42
N THR A 232 -11.13 33.64 7.05
CA THR A 232 -9.85 34.37 7.03
C THR A 232 -8.86 33.76 8.02
N THR A 233 -7.56 34.10 7.89
CA THR A 233 -6.52 33.65 8.84
C THR A 233 -6.86 34.06 10.28
N ARG A 234 -7.41 35.28 10.47
CA ARG A 234 -7.88 35.76 11.77
C ARG A 234 -8.98 34.87 12.35
N ILE A 235 -10.00 34.57 11.54
CA ILE A 235 -11.13 33.69 11.98
C ILE A 235 -10.61 32.31 12.30
N ALA A 236 -9.69 31.73 11.47
CA ALA A 236 -9.09 30.43 11.72
C ALA A 236 -8.33 30.40 13.06
N THR A 237 -7.57 31.47 13.40
CA THR A 237 -6.88 31.55 14.70
C THR A 237 -7.89 31.60 15.88
N ILE A 238 -8.98 32.37 15.73
CA ILE A 238 -10.05 32.45 16.77
C ILE A 238 -10.70 31.07 16.95
N LEU A 239 -11.02 30.35 15.86
CA LEU A 239 -11.59 29.00 15.90
C LEU A 239 -10.64 28.00 16.55
N GLN A 240 -9.35 28.06 16.22
CA GLN A 240 -8.33 27.23 16.86
C GLN A 240 -8.24 27.51 18.37
N THR A 241 -8.21 28.77 18.79
CA THR A 241 -8.19 29.14 20.22
C THR A 241 -9.47 28.66 20.93
N TYR A 242 -10.62 28.75 20.26
CA TYR A 242 -11.88 28.17 20.76
C TYR A 242 -11.76 26.67 20.99
N GLU A 243 -11.23 25.93 20.02
CA GLU A 243 -11.05 24.48 20.13
C GLU A 243 -10.10 24.11 21.28
N GLU A 244 -8.96 24.80 21.41
CA GLU A 244 -8.00 24.60 22.50
C GLU A 244 -8.65 24.85 23.88
N MET A 245 -9.44 25.94 24.02
CA MET A 245 -10.16 26.23 25.26
C MET A 245 -11.27 25.22 25.56
N MET A 246 -11.92 24.67 24.55
CA MET A 246 -12.92 23.59 24.72
C MET A 246 -12.26 22.31 25.17
N ASP A 247 -11.10 21.94 24.62
CA ASP A 247 -10.32 20.77 25.03
C ASP A 247 -9.91 20.89 26.51
N GLU A 248 -9.41 22.08 26.95
CA GLU A 248 -9.07 22.33 28.34
C GLU A 248 -10.26 22.26 29.30
N ARG A 249 -11.42 22.77 28.89
CA ARG A 249 -12.66 22.73 29.68
C ARG A 249 -13.31 21.35 29.68
N GLY A 250 -13.22 20.61 28.56
CA GLY A 250 -13.74 19.25 28.40
C GLY A 250 -13.02 18.21 29.24
N ALA A 251 -11.74 18.41 29.56
CA ALA A 251 -10.97 17.51 30.42
C ALA A 251 -11.52 17.38 31.86
N GLY A 252 -12.44 18.28 32.26
CA GLY A 252 -13.07 18.28 33.60
C GLY A 252 -14.52 17.80 33.68
N SER A 253 -15.19 17.48 32.54
CA SER A 253 -16.66 17.29 32.53
C SER A 253 -17.08 15.99 31.83
N GLN A 254 -17.47 15.01 32.65
CA GLN A 254 -18.53 14.03 32.46
C GLN A 254 -18.34 12.77 31.61
N ILE A 255 -18.22 11.67 32.33
CA ILE A 255 -18.26 10.25 31.90
C ILE A 255 -19.57 9.86 31.16
N THR A 256 -20.67 10.62 31.25
CA THR A 256 -22.00 10.24 30.76
C THR A 256 -22.31 10.59 29.30
N GLN A 257 -21.58 11.49 28.65
CA GLN A 257 -21.88 11.89 27.28
C GLN A 257 -21.14 11.05 26.18
N HIS A 258 -20.23 10.16 26.57
CA HIS A 258 -19.39 9.42 25.62
C HIS A 258 -20.04 8.15 25.01
N HIS A 259 -21.15 7.65 25.54
CA HIS A 259 -21.74 6.38 25.09
C HIS A 259 -22.56 6.50 23.79
N TYR A 260 -23.30 7.58 23.59
CA TYR A 260 -24.12 7.77 22.39
C TYR A 260 -23.32 7.87 21.08
N PRO A 261 -22.19 8.62 21.02
CA PRO A 261 -21.32 8.62 19.84
C PRO A 261 -20.78 7.24 19.47
N ILE A 262 -20.33 6.47 20.46
CA ILE A 262 -19.81 5.12 20.24
C ILE A 262 -20.93 4.20 19.73
N ALA A 263 -22.13 4.28 20.28
CA ALA A 263 -23.27 3.50 19.78
C ALA A 263 -23.62 3.86 18.34
N GLY A 264 -23.56 5.16 17.97
CA GLY A 264 -23.72 5.63 16.59
C GLY A 264 -22.64 5.09 15.66
N GLN A 265 -21.38 5.09 16.08
CA GLN A 265 -20.26 4.54 15.33
C GLN A 265 -20.41 3.02 15.11
N ILE A 266 -20.79 2.27 16.16
CA ILE A 266 -21.06 0.84 16.04
C ILE A 266 -22.17 0.60 15.02
N LEU A 267 -23.30 1.32 15.13
CA LEU A 267 -24.43 1.17 14.22
C LEU A 267 -24.04 1.49 12.78
N PHE A 268 -23.29 2.57 12.54
CA PHE A 268 -22.82 2.97 11.23
C PHE A 268 -21.94 1.89 10.57
N VAL A 269 -20.94 1.40 11.31
CA VAL A 269 -20.04 0.33 10.81
C VAL A 269 -20.81 -0.97 10.58
N MET A 270 -21.74 -1.33 11.50
CA MET A 270 -22.60 -2.50 11.35
C MET A 270 -23.45 -2.44 10.08
N ILE A 271 -24.06 -1.29 9.79
CA ILE A 271 -24.90 -1.12 8.59
C ILE A 271 -24.06 -1.33 7.33
N LEU A 272 -22.88 -0.72 7.24
CA LEU A 272 -22.03 -0.82 6.04
C LEU A 272 -21.49 -2.23 5.84
N LEU A 273 -21.01 -2.90 6.90
CA LEU A 273 -20.56 -4.29 6.80
C LEU A 273 -21.73 -5.24 6.54
N ALA A 274 -22.90 -5.04 7.16
CA ALA A 274 -24.10 -5.83 6.87
C ALA A 274 -24.54 -5.66 5.41
N THR A 275 -24.37 -4.46 4.83
CA THR A 275 -24.64 -4.23 3.41
C THR A 275 -23.69 -5.04 2.51
N LEU A 276 -22.39 -5.15 2.87
CA LEU A 276 -21.44 -6.01 2.16
C LEU A 276 -21.82 -7.49 2.26
N TYR A 277 -22.19 -7.97 3.46
CA TYR A 277 -22.66 -9.35 3.67
C TYR A 277 -23.95 -9.63 2.91
N GLY A 278 -24.90 -8.70 2.96
CA GLY A 278 -26.17 -8.77 2.21
C GLY A 278 -25.95 -8.82 0.70
N TYR A 279 -25.02 -7.99 0.19
CA TYR A 279 -24.63 -8.05 -1.22
C TYR A 279 -24.11 -9.43 -1.62
N MET A 280 -23.17 -10.00 -0.84
CA MET A 280 -22.66 -11.35 -1.12
C MET A 280 -23.76 -12.40 -1.05
N TYR A 281 -24.61 -12.36 -0.02
CA TYR A 281 -25.67 -13.33 0.18
C TYR A 281 -26.73 -13.31 -0.93
N PHE A 282 -27.24 -12.12 -1.30
CA PHE A 282 -28.33 -12.01 -2.26
C PHE A 282 -27.87 -12.00 -3.73
N PHE A 283 -26.72 -11.42 -4.02
CA PHE A 283 -26.29 -11.20 -5.40
C PHE A 283 -25.09 -12.06 -5.84
N ARG A 284 -24.37 -12.65 -4.87
CA ARG A 284 -23.18 -13.48 -5.10
C ARG A 284 -23.16 -14.73 -4.24
N PRO A 285 -24.20 -15.58 -4.28
CA PRO A 285 -24.29 -16.74 -3.40
C PRO A 285 -23.07 -17.67 -3.52
N GLY A 286 -22.51 -17.87 -4.72
CA GLY A 286 -21.31 -18.68 -4.90
C GLY A 286 -20.08 -18.14 -4.18
N TYR A 287 -19.95 -16.82 -4.02
CA TYR A 287 -18.87 -16.20 -3.22
C TYR A 287 -19.17 -16.27 -1.74
N PHE A 288 -20.45 -16.14 -1.37
CA PHE A 288 -20.87 -16.23 0.02
C PHE A 288 -20.72 -17.66 0.56
N ASP A 289 -20.98 -18.69 -0.26
CA ASP A 289 -20.84 -20.09 0.13
C ASP A 289 -19.36 -20.51 0.31
N ASP A 290 -18.40 -19.79 -0.31
CA ASP A 290 -16.98 -20.01 -0.13
C ASP A 290 -16.40 -19.16 1.02
N ASP A 291 -16.10 -19.80 2.14
CA ASP A 291 -15.55 -19.12 3.33
C ASP A 291 -14.26 -18.36 3.05
N ARG A 292 -13.41 -18.84 2.12
CA ARG A 292 -12.15 -18.16 1.76
C ARG A 292 -12.43 -16.80 1.12
N THR A 293 -13.43 -16.74 0.25
CA THR A 293 -13.86 -15.50 -0.38
C THR A 293 -14.48 -14.53 0.63
N VAL A 294 -15.30 -15.01 1.57
CA VAL A 294 -15.86 -14.17 2.64
C VAL A 294 -14.77 -13.60 3.53
N ILE A 295 -13.81 -14.44 3.98
CA ILE A 295 -12.68 -14.00 4.81
C ILE A 295 -11.84 -12.99 4.05
N PHE A 296 -11.55 -13.21 2.77
CA PHE A 296 -10.81 -12.28 1.92
C PHE A 296 -11.49 -10.91 1.84
N MET A 297 -12.78 -10.89 1.50
CA MET A 297 -13.53 -9.64 1.32
C MET A 297 -13.61 -8.82 2.60
N VAL A 298 -13.93 -9.48 3.72
CA VAL A 298 -14.09 -8.82 5.02
C VAL A 298 -12.75 -8.37 5.57
N SER A 299 -11.72 -9.20 5.50
CA SER A 299 -10.38 -8.82 5.96
C SER A 299 -9.77 -7.71 5.11
N LEU A 300 -9.93 -7.73 3.78
CA LEU A 300 -9.50 -6.67 2.89
C LEU A 300 -10.17 -5.33 3.26
N THR A 301 -11.50 -5.34 3.41
CA THR A 301 -12.29 -4.16 3.82
C THR A 301 -11.80 -3.63 5.16
N THR A 302 -11.65 -4.48 6.16
CA THR A 302 -11.23 -4.10 7.51
C THR A 302 -9.81 -3.54 7.51
N LEU A 303 -8.85 -4.26 6.90
CA LEU A 303 -7.44 -3.85 6.87
C LEU A 303 -7.24 -2.52 6.14
N PHE A 304 -7.90 -2.31 5.00
CA PHE A 304 -7.80 -1.04 4.28
C PHE A 304 -8.44 0.12 5.04
N THR A 305 -9.55 -0.12 5.74
CA THR A 305 -10.16 0.90 6.61
C THR A 305 -9.22 1.27 7.76
N LEU A 306 -8.62 0.29 8.44
CA LEU A 306 -7.64 0.54 9.50
C LEU A 306 -6.38 1.24 8.98
N PHE A 307 -5.90 0.85 7.80
CA PHE A 307 -4.77 1.49 7.14
C PHE A 307 -5.08 2.97 6.83
N ALA A 308 -6.29 3.26 6.34
CA ALA A 308 -6.71 4.64 6.06
C ALA A 308 -6.76 5.49 7.34
N PHE A 309 -7.27 4.94 8.46
CA PHE A 309 -7.27 5.63 9.75
C PHE A 309 -5.84 5.90 10.26
N ALA A 310 -4.94 4.94 10.09
CA ALA A 310 -3.52 5.11 10.45
C ALA A 310 -2.84 6.20 9.61
N MET A 311 -3.13 6.25 8.31
CA MET A 311 -2.60 7.31 7.42
C MET A 311 -3.15 8.68 7.78
N ASP A 312 -4.43 8.78 8.09
CA ASP A 312 -5.06 10.02 8.54
C ASP A 312 -4.46 10.55 9.85
N ALA A 313 -4.21 9.66 10.81
CA ALA A 313 -3.58 10.02 12.08
C ALA A 313 -2.10 10.42 11.96
N THR A 314 -1.40 10.01 10.88
CA THR A 314 0.06 10.15 10.78
C THR A 314 0.48 11.28 9.84
N PHE A 315 -0.28 11.52 8.78
CA PHE A 315 0.10 12.46 7.71
C PHE A 315 -0.88 13.61 7.58
N SER A 316 -0.36 14.82 7.37
CA SER A 316 -1.17 16.03 7.15
C SER A 316 -2.04 15.98 5.88
N SER A 317 -1.71 15.12 4.92
CA SER A 317 -2.54 14.86 3.75
C SER A 317 -3.69 13.90 4.05
N GLY A 318 -3.77 13.39 5.28
CA GLY A 318 -4.85 12.56 5.78
C GLY A 318 -5.13 11.34 4.89
N VAL A 319 -6.40 11.06 4.67
CA VAL A 319 -6.86 9.93 3.86
C VAL A 319 -6.43 10.00 2.39
N TYR A 320 -6.02 11.17 1.86
CA TYR A 320 -5.66 11.33 0.45
C TYR A 320 -4.37 10.62 0.05
N ILE A 321 -3.52 10.23 1.01
CA ILE A 321 -2.30 9.44 0.73
C ILE A 321 -2.59 7.93 0.64
N THR A 322 -3.80 7.50 1.04
CA THR A 322 -4.20 6.09 1.06
C THR A 322 -4.58 5.62 -0.35
N PRO A 323 -4.00 4.52 -0.87
CA PRO A 323 -4.28 4.01 -2.21
C PRO A 323 -5.60 3.21 -2.26
N PHE A 324 -6.74 3.87 -2.07
CA PHE A 324 -8.06 3.22 -2.02
C PHE A 324 -8.39 2.40 -3.27
N THR A 325 -7.92 2.83 -4.44
CA THR A 325 -8.12 2.11 -5.70
C THR A 325 -7.43 0.74 -5.74
N MET A 326 -6.52 0.46 -4.81
CA MET A 326 -5.94 -0.87 -4.65
C MET A 326 -7.00 -1.91 -4.23
N VAL A 327 -8.02 -1.52 -3.45
CA VAL A 327 -9.11 -2.41 -3.06
C VAL A 327 -9.85 -2.98 -4.28
N PRO A 328 -10.44 -2.15 -5.17
CA PRO A 328 -11.12 -2.69 -6.33
C PRO A 328 -10.17 -3.38 -7.32
N ILE A 329 -8.90 -3.00 -7.41
CA ILE A 329 -7.88 -3.70 -8.19
C ILE A 329 -7.71 -5.15 -7.69
N LEU A 330 -7.54 -5.35 -6.40
CA LEU A 330 -7.37 -6.67 -5.80
C LEU A 330 -8.64 -7.53 -5.97
N VAL A 331 -9.81 -6.94 -5.77
CA VAL A 331 -11.07 -7.67 -5.91
C VAL A 331 -11.36 -8.06 -7.37
N VAL A 332 -11.12 -7.16 -8.36
CA VAL A 332 -11.41 -7.45 -9.77
C VAL A 332 -10.49 -8.54 -10.34
N VAL A 333 -9.29 -8.66 -9.80
CA VAL A 333 -8.32 -9.68 -10.23
C VAL A 333 -8.77 -11.08 -9.85
N PHE A 334 -9.35 -11.25 -8.66
CA PHE A 334 -9.74 -12.56 -8.14
C PHE A 334 -11.22 -12.89 -8.35
N LEU A 335 -12.08 -11.89 -8.38
CA LEU A 335 -13.52 -12.04 -8.47
C LEU A 335 -14.07 -11.37 -9.75
N ASP A 336 -14.93 -10.37 -9.59
CA ASP A 336 -15.55 -9.66 -10.72
C ASP A 336 -15.66 -8.14 -10.49
N SER A 337 -15.87 -7.40 -11.59
CA SER A 337 -15.92 -5.93 -11.57
C SER A 337 -17.06 -5.37 -10.73
N ARG A 338 -18.21 -6.04 -10.64
CA ARG A 338 -19.36 -5.56 -9.86
C ARG A 338 -19.09 -5.70 -8.38
N THR A 339 -18.52 -6.83 -7.98
CA THR A 339 -18.08 -7.08 -6.59
C THR A 339 -16.97 -6.12 -6.20
N ALA A 340 -16.01 -5.84 -7.11
CA ALA A 340 -14.93 -4.90 -6.87
C ALA A 340 -15.45 -3.48 -6.61
N TYR A 341 -16.39 -3.00 -7.42
CA TYR A 341 -16.97 -1.67 -7.24
C TYR A 341 -17.78 -1.57 -5.94
N PHE A 342 -18.57 -2.61 -5.61
CA PHE A 342 -19.37 -2.62 -4.40
C PHE A 342 -18.52 -2.64 -3.12
N THR A 343 -17.46 -3.44 -3.09
CA THR A 343 -16.50 -3.46 -1.98
C THR A 343 -15.80 -2.13 -1.83
N HIS A 344 -15.37 -1.54 -2.93
CA HIS A 344 -14.76 -0.22 -2.94
C HIS A 344 -15.69 0.85 -2.36
N LEU A 345 -16.97 0.84 -2.76
CA LEU A 345 -18.00 1.73 -2.21
C LEU A 345 -18.10 1.60 -0.69
N VAL A 346 -18.14 0.37 -0.16
CA VAL A 346 -18.23 0.14 1.28
C VAL A 346 -16.99 0.68 2.01
N VAL A 347 -15.78 0.41 1.50
CA VAL A 347 -14.54 0.93 2.10
C VAL A 347 -14.51 2.45 2.07
N VAL A 348 -14.87 3.07 0.96
CA VAL A 348 -14.90 4.54 0.82
C VAL A 348 -15.90 5.17 1.80
N LEU A 349 -17.09 4.58 1.93
CA LEU A 349 -18.10 5.08 2.88
C LEU A 349 -17.65 4.91 4.35
N LEU A 350 -16.96 3.81 4.70
CA LEU A 350 -16.38 3.62 6.02
C LEU A 350 -15.32 4.68 6.33
N CYS A 351 -14.51 5.05 5.33
CA CYS A 351 -13.42 6.02 5.50
C CYS A 351 -13.86 7.48 5.31
N ALA A 352 -15.02 7.73 4.70
CA ALA A 352 -15.54 9.09 4.51
C ALA A 352 -15.80 9.83 5.83
N ILE A 353 -16.01 9.10 6.92
CA ILE A 353 -16.24 9.68 8.26
C ILE A 353 -15.02 10.42 8.80
N VAL A 354 -13.82 10.06 8.36
CA VAL A 354 -12.55 10.70 8.80
C VAL A 354 -12.06 11.74 7.80
N ALA A 355 -12.62 11.79 6.59
CA ALA A 355 -12.25 12.77 5.58
C ALA A 355 -12.73 14.17 5.96
N SER A 356 -11.85 15.18 5.83
CA SER A 356 -12.20 16.58 6.09
C SER A 356 -13.35 17.08 5.20
N PHE A 357 -13.40 16.63 3.94
CA PHE A 357 -14.46 16.93 2.98
C PHE A 357 -15.07 15.62 2.44
N PRO A 358 -16.03 15.01 3.19
CA PRO A 358 -16.54 13.68 2.87
C PRO A 358 -17.14 13.54 1.48
N LEU A 359 -17.91 14.54 1.02
CA LEU A 359 -18.55 14.49 -0.29
C LEU A 359 -17.54 14.51 -1.44
N GLU A 360 -16.52 15.37 -1.34
CA GLU A 360 -15.43 15.46 -2.32
C GLU A 360 -14.60 14.18 -2.34
N PHE A 361 -14.28 13.67 -1.17
CA PHE A 361 -13.58 12.41 -1.00
C PHE A 361 -14.34 11.26 -1.68
N ILE A 362 -15.64 11.09 -1.41
CA ILE A 362 -16.48 10.07 -2.02
C ILE A 362 -16.50 10.24 -3.53
N PHE A 363 -16.69 11.46 -4.04
CA PHE A 363 -16.70 11.73 -5.48
C PHE A 363 -15.40 11.30 -6.15
N MET A 364 -14.25 11.74 -5.63
CA MET A 364 -12.94 11.38 -6.17
C MET A 364 -12.70 9.87 -6.15
N GLN A 365 -13.01 9.20 -5.03
CA GLN A 365 -12.78 7.77 -4.89
C GLN A 365 -13.70 6.94 -5.80
N MET A 366 -14.97 7.36 -5.98
CA MET A 366 -15.89 6.65 -6.87
C MET A 366 -15.44 6.72 -8.33
N VAL A 367 -15.04 7.91 -8.81
CA VAL A 367 -14.56 8.08 -10.18
C VAL A 367 -13.26 7.28 -10.42
N THR A 368 -12.30 7.41 -9.52
CA THR A 368 -11.01 6.71 -9.66
C THR A 368 -11.15 5.20 -9.50
N GLY A 369 -12.09 4.73 -8.68
CA GLY A 369 -12.44 3.31 -8.57
C GLY A 369 -12.97 2.73 -9.87
N VAL A 370 -13.84 3.47 -10.58
CA VAL A 370 -14.33 3.07 -11.93
C VAL A 370 -13.18 3.01 -12.92
N VAL A 371 -12.30 4.04 -12.94
CA VAL A 371 -11.12 4.06 -13.82
C VAL A 371 -10.20 2.87 -13.55
N ALA A 372 -9.97 2.54 -12.28
CA ALA A 372 -9.17 1.39 -11.88
C ALA A 372 -9.73 0.07 -12.41
N ILE A 373 -11.04 -0.17 -12.19
CA ILE A 373 -11.72 -1.40 -12.63
C ILE A 373 -11.74 -1.49 -14.16
N ALA A 374 -12.08 -0.39 -14.84
CA ALA A 374 -12.18 -0.36 -16.31
C ALA A 374 -10.83 -0.63 -16.98
N SER A 375 -9.74 -0.08 -16.41
CA SER A 375 -8.38 -0.25 -16.96
C SER A 375 -7.82 -1.67 -16.77
N LEU A 376 -8.38 -2.47 -15.85
CA LEU A 376 -7.92 -3.82 -15.51
C LEU A 376 -8.90 -4.94 -15.86
N LYS A 377 -9.96 -4.63 -16.59
CA LYS A 377 -10.99 -5.63 -17.01
C LYS A 377 -10.37 -6.89 -17.64
N ASP A 378 -9.31 -6.73 -18.41
CA ASP A 378 -8.60 -7.81 -19.10
C ASP A 378 -7.11 -7.83 -18.70
N LEU A 379 -6.84 -7.88 -17.38
CA LEU A 379 -5.48 -7.93 -16.86
C LEU A 379 -4.80 -9.25 -17.31
N SER A 380 -3.83 -9.12 -18.21
CA SER A 380 -3.03 -10.23 -18.74
C SER A 380 -1.53 -10.01 -18.65
N ARG A 381 -1.08 -8.78 -18.37
CA ARG A 381 0.34 -8.42 -18.30
C ARG A 381 0.61 -7.50 -17.11
N ARG A 382 1.73 -7.71 -16.43
CA ARG A 382 2.18 -6.89 -15.28
C ARG A 382 2.29 -5.39 -15.61
N SER A 383 2.72 -5.07 -16.85
CA SER A 383 2.86 -3.68 -17.30
C SER A 383 1.55 -2.88 -17.35
N GLN A 384 0.39 -3.57 -17.36
CA GLN A 384 -0.90 -2.91 -17.33
C GLN A 384 -1.16 -2.19 -16.01
N LEU A 385 -0.59 -2.67 -14.88
CA LEU A 385 -0.70 -2.00 -13.59
C LEU A 385 -0.04 -0.62 -13.57
N ILE A 386 1.12 -0.47 -14.21
CA ILE A 386 1.82 0.82 -14.32
C ILE A 386 0.96 1.81 -15.13
N ARG A 387 0.39 1.36 -16.25
CA ARG A 387 -0.53 2.17 -17.06
C ARG A 387 -1.78 2.56 -16.27
N THR A 388 -2.34 1.62 -15.51
CA THR A 388 -3.48 1.86 -14.63
C THR A 388 -3.16 2.89 -13.55
N ALA A 389 -1.98 2.81 -12.92
CA ALA A 389 -1.52 3.78 -11.94
C ALA A 389 -1.44 5.20 -12.53
N ALA A 390 -0.94 5.34 -13.77
CA ALA A 390 -0.92 6.61 -14.47
C ALA A 390 -2.34 7.15 -14.75
N PHE A 391 -3.27 6.31 -15.18
CA PHE A 391 -4.67 6.72 -15.41
C PHE A 391 -5.34 7.13 -14.10
N ILE A 392 -5.08 6.44 -12.99
CA ILE A 392 -5.62 6.78 -11.68
C ILE A 392 -5.06 8.12 -11.21
N PHE A 393 -3.76 8.37 -11.38
CA PHE A 393 -3.15 9.67 -11.06
C PHE A 393 -3.80 10.82 -11.83
N ILE A 394 -4.00 10.65 -13.15
CA ILE A 394 -4.68 11.65 -13.99
C ILE A 394 -6.12 11.85 -13.51
N ALA A 395 -6.84 10.78 -13.22
CA ALA A 395 -8.24 10.86 -12.77
C ALA A 395 -8.36 11.58 -11.43
N TYR A 396 -7.52 11.27 -10.43
CA TYR A 396 -7.46 12.00 -9.17
C TYR A 396 -7.18 13.48 -9.39
N SER A 397 -6.18 13.80 -10.22
CA SER A 397 -5.80 15.18 -10.50
C SER A 397 -6.92 15.97 -11.16
N LEU A 398 -7.62 15.37 -12.12
CA LEU A 398 -8.76 16.00 -12.80
C LEU A 398 -9.95 16.21 -11.86
N CYS A 399 -10.28 15.20 -11.03
CA CYS A 399 -11.35 15.31 -10.06
C CYS A 399 -11.05 16.42 -9.03
N TYR A 400 -9.83 16.45 -8.49
CA TYR A 400 -9.41 17.46 -7.53
C TYR A 400 -9.47 18.87 -8.12
N VAL A 401 -8.89 19.08 -9.30
CA VAL A 401 -8.94 20.39 -9.99
C VAL A 401 -10.37 20.80 -10.29
N SER A 402 -11.23 19.87 -10.71
CA SER A 402 -12.65 20.16 -11.00
C SER A 402 -13.39 20.65 -9.75
N VAL A 403 -13.21 19.96 -8.61
CA VAL A 403 -13.83 20.36 -7.34
C VAL A 403 -13.29 21.70 -6.86
N GLU A 404 -11.95 21.88 -6.90
CA GLU A 404 -11.30 23.12 -6.46
C GLU A 404 -11.76 24.34 -7.27
N VAL A 405 -11.80 24.20 -8.61
CA VAL A 405 -12.29 25.29 -9.48
C VAL A 405 -13.77 25.59 -9.26
N MET A 406 -14.57 24.56 -9.02
CA MET A 406 -16.01 24.73 -8.75
C MET A 406 -16.25 25.49 -7.43
N GLN A 407 -15.42 25.27 -6.42
CA GLN A 407 -15.57 25.92 -5.10
C GLN A 407 -14.91 27.29 -5.02
N THR A 408 -13.72 27.44 -5.59
CA THR A 408 -12.90 28.66 -5.41
C THR A 408 -12.97 29.60 -6.60
N GLY A 409 -13.47 29.14 -7.78
CA GLY A 409 -13.49 29.89 -9.02
C GLY A 409 -12.09 30.18 -9.61
N SER A 410 -11.02 29.56 -9.08
CA SER A 410 -9.64 29.88 -9.48
C SER A 410 -8.72 28.66 -9.40
N LEU A 411 -7.88 28.49 -10.42
CA LEU A 411 -6.82 27.47 -10.43
C LEU A 411 -5.64 27.82 -9.50
N SER A 412 -5.47 29.08 -9.15
CA SER A 412 -4.31 29.54 -8.34
C SER A 412 -4.37 29.11 -6.86
N LYS A 413 -5.51 28.57 -6.44
CA LYS A 413 -5.73 28.10 -5.06
C LYS A 413 -5.51 26.59 -4.89
N THR A 414 -5.17 25.87 -5.97
CA THR A 414 -4.88 24.44 -5.89
C THR A 414 -3.62 24.19 -5.07
N GLU A 415 -3.68 23.25 -4.13
CA GLU A 415 -2.53 22.88 -3.30
C GLU A 415 -1.63 21.84 -3.98
N PRO A 416 -0.35 22.17 -4.29
CA PRO A 416 0.57 21.23 -4.94
C PRO A 416 0.84 19.95 -4.12
N ARG A 417 0.72 20.02 -2.80
CA ARG A 417 0.90 18.88 -1.88
C ARG A 417 -0.01 17.71 -2.19
N ILE A 418 -1.25 17.96 -2.59
CA ILE A 418 -2.26 16.94 -2.87
C ILE A 418 -1.86 16.11 -4.10
N PHE A 419 -1.29 16.77 -5.14
CA PHE A 419 -0.73 16.02 -6.29
C PHE A 419 0.44 15.12 -5.89
N GLY A 420 1.23 15.52 -4.89
CA GLY A 420 2.25 14.68 -4.28
C GLY A 420 1.66 13.42 -3.65
N ALA A 421 0.55 13.54 -2.91
CA ALA A 421 -0.17 12.40 -2.35
C ALA A 421 -0.70 11.46 -3.45
N PHE A 422 -1.26 12.00 -4.53
CA PHE A 422 -1.71 11.20 -5.69
C PHE A 422 -0.56 10.49 -6.40
N ALA A 423 0.62 11.11 -6.49
CA ALA A 423 1.82 10.47 -7.04
C ALA A 423 2.29 9.31 -6.16
N VAL A 424 2.27 9.46 -4.83
CA VAL A 424 2.56 8.38 -3.89
C VAL A 424 1.55 7.24 -4.07
N ASN A 425 0.25 7.54 -4.19
CA ASN A 425 -0.79 6.54 -4.46
C ASN A 425 -0.51 5.77 -5.75
N ALA A 426 -0.13 6.45 -6.84
CA ALA A 426 0.20 5.81 -8.10
C ALA A 426 1.41 4.85 -7.97
N ILE A 427 2.42 5.23 -7.20
CA ILE A 427 3.57 4.37 -6.89
C ILE A 427 3.11 3.15 -6.09
N LEU A 428 2.32 3.33 -5.03
CA LEU A 428 1.81 2.25 -4.19
C LEU A 428 0.93 1.27 -4.98
N ILE A 429 0.09 1.76 -5.90
CA ILE A 429 -0.72 0.93 -6.79
C ILE A 429 0.16 0.04 -7.68
N SER A 430 1.32 0.51 -8.12
CA SER A 430 2.26 -0.30 -8.89
C SER A 430 2.79 -1.50 -8.10
N PHE A 431 2.83 -1.41 -6.76
CA PHE A 431 3.18 -2.52 -5.86
C PHE A 431 2.02 -3.48 -5.57
N SER A 432 0.80 -3.23 -6.04
CA SER A 432 -0.35 -4.14 -5.88
C SER A 432 -0.08 -5.54 -6.41
N TYR A 433 0.87 -5.69 -7.36
CA TYR A 433 1.31 -6.98 -7.87
C TYR A 433 1.91 -7.88 -6.77
N VAL A 434 2.73 -7.30 -5.89
CA VAL A 434 3.33 -8.05 -4.77
C VAL A 434 2.23 -8.51 -3.81
N LEU A 435 1.26 -7.63 -3.56
CA LEU A 435 0.12 -7.96 -2.70
C LEU A 435 -0.78 -9.03 -3.33
N MET A 436 -1.00 -8.99 -4.66
CA MET A 436 -1.70 -10.07 -5.37
C MET A 436 -1.04 -11.43 -5.16
N PHE A 437 0.29 -11.51 -5.34
CA PHE A 437 1.02 -12.76 -5.12
C PHE A 437 0.88 -13.27 -3.68
N LEU A 438 0.94 -12.37 -2.70
CA LEU A 438 0.73 -12.73 -1.29
C LEU A 438 -0.68 -13.29 -1.05
N LEU A 439 -1.70 -12.62 -1.60
CA LEU A 439 -3.11 -13.01 -1.46
C LEU A 439 -3.40 -14.33 -2.17
N GLU A 440 -2.82 -14.60 -3.34
CA GLU A 440 -2.88 -15.90 -4.00
C GLU A 440 -2.37 -17.02 -3.08
N ARG A 441 -1.24 -16.77 -2.41
CA ARG A 441 -0.63 -17.76 -1.53
C ARG A 441 -1.40 -17.99 -0.23
N VAL A 442 -1.97 -16.92 0.34
CA VAL A 442 -2.69 -16.99 1.63
C VAL A 442 -4.09 -17.58 1.44
N PHE A 443 -4.81 -17.15 0.42
CA PHE A 443 -6.21 -17.55 0.20
C PHE A 443 -6.35 -18.72 -0.79
N GLY A 444 -5.29 -19.08 -1.50
CA GLY A 444 -5.33 -20.15 -2.52
C GLY A 444 -6.08 -19.73 -3.79
N PHE A 445 -6.26 -18.44 -4.03
CA PHE A 445 -6.82 -17.93 -5.27
C PHE A 445 -5.84 -18.06 -6.43
N THR A 446 -6.37 -18.04 -7.64
CA THR A 446 -5.55 -18.03 -8.86
C THR A 446 -5.95 -16.86 -9.73
N SER A 447 -5.06 -15.90 -9.90
CA SER A 447 -5.33 -14.73 -10.74
C SER A 447 -5.26 -15.06 -12.23
N LYS A 448 -5.90 -14.22 -13.04
CA LYS A 448 -5.78 -14.31 -14.51
C LYS A 448 -4.33 -14.19 -14.98
N VAL A 449 -3.51 -13.41 -14.28
CA VAL A 449 -2.08 -13.22 -14.62
C VAL A 449 -1.32 -14.53 -14.42
N THR A 450 -1.50 -15.18 -13.28
CA THR A 450 -0.90 -16.49 -12.98
C THR A 450 -1.33 -17.53 -14.02
N LEU A 451 -2.61 -17.57 -14.41
CA LEU A 451 -3.08 -18.47 -15.45
C LEU A 451 -2.42 -18.19 -16.82
N VAL A 452 -2.24 -16.92 -17.19
CA VAL A 452 -1.54 -16.56 -18.43
C VAL A 452 -0.07 -16.96 -18.38
N GLU A 453 0.62 -16.72 -17.26
CA GLU A 453 2.01 -17.13 -17.06
C GLU A 453 2.17 -18.66 -17.12
N LEU A 454 1.24 -19.41 -16.53
CA LEU A 454 1.24 -20.86 -16.59
C LEU A 454 0.90 -21.39 -17.98
N SER A 455 0.16 -20.66 -18.81
CA SER A 455 -0.18 -21.08 -20.19
C SER A 455 0.93 -20.77 -21.21
N ASP A 456 2.06 -20.20 -20.77
CA ASP A 456 3.24 -20.04 -21.63
C ASP A 456 3.87 -21.41 -21.88
N THR A 457 3.98 -21.79 -23.14
CA THR A 457 4.59 -23.07 -23.57
C THR A 457 6.07 -23.19 -23.24
N ASN A 458 6.73 -22.06 -22.92
CA ASN A 458 8.11 -22.06 -22.42
C ASN A 458 8.20 -22.36 -20.89
N ASN A 459 7.05 -22.53 -20.21
CA ASN A 459 7.04 -22.98 -18.83
C ASN A 459 7.80 -24.31 -18.71
N PRO A 460 8.71 -24.49 -17.73
CA PRO A 460 9.58 -25.66 -17.66
C PRO A 460 8.83 -26.99 -17.77
N LEU A 461 7.66 -27.11 -17.11
CA LEU A 461 6.89 -28.35 -17.12
C LEU A 461 6.19 -28.60 -18.45
N LEU A 462 5.66 -27.57 -19.13
CA LEU A 462 5.08 -27.70 -20.46
C LEU A 462 6.15 -27.95 -21.52
N ARG A 463 7.33 -27.39 -21.34
CA ARG A 463 8.47 -27.66 -22.21
C ARG A 463 8.93 -29.12 -22.06
N GLU A 464 9.04 -29.64 -20.83
CA GLU A 464 9.34 -31.05 -20.57
C GLU A 464 8.28 -31.95 -21.24
N LEU A 465 6.98 -31.59 -21.11
CA LEU A 465 5.90 -32.35 -21.79
C LEU A 465 6.06 -32.32 -23.31
N SER A 466 6.47 -31.17 -23.89
CA SER A 466 6.64 -31.06 -25.35
C SER A 466 7.86 -31.83 -25.89
N GLU A 467 8.91 -31.95 -25.07
CA GLU A 467 10.15 -32.65 -25.44
C GLU A 467 10.02 -34.18 -25.26
N GLU A 468 9.46 -34.63 -24.11
CA GLU A 468 9.37 -36.03 -23.76
C GLU A 468 8.09 -36.72 -24.31
N CYS A 469 6.99 -35.96 -24.45
CA CYS A 469 5.68 -36.47 -24.88
C CYS A 469 5.03 -35.58 -25.94
N PRO A 470 5.63 -35.42 -27.13
CA PRO A 470 5.13 -34.48 -28.16
C PRO A 470 3.72 -34.79 -28.62
N GLY A 471 3.31 -36.07 -28.65
CA GLY A 471 1.94 -36.49 -28.98
C GLY A 471 0.94 -36.00 -27.94
N THR A 472 1.23 -36.16 -26.64
CA THR A 472 0.41 -35.70 -25.53
C THR A 472 0.36 -34.14 -25.50
N PHE A 473 1.48 -33.48 -25.76
CA PHE A 473 1.49 -32.01 -25.83
C PHE A 473 0.57 -31.49 -26.94
N ASN A 474 0.63 -32.06 -28.14
CA ASN A 474 -0.26 -31.71 -29.25
C ASN A 474 -1.73 -32.01 -28.94
N HIS A 475 -2.02 -33.11 -28.27
CA HIS A 475 -3.35 -33.47 -27.77
C HIS A 475 -3.85 -32.40 -26.78
N SER A 476 -3.06 -32.07 -25.75
CA SER A 476 -3.39 -31.05 -24.75
C SER A 476 -3.67 -29.69 -25.38
N MET A 477 -2.92 -29.29 -26.41
CA MET A 477 -3.17 -28.08 -27.18
C MET A 477 -4.49 -28.13 -27.93
N ALA A 478 -4.83 -29.27 -28.55
CA ALA A 478 -6.10 -29.46 -29.28
C ALA A 478 -7.30 -29.40 -28.32
N VAL A 479 -7.21 -30.15 -27.21
CA VAL A 479 -8.19 -30.15 -26.10
C VAL A 479 -8.37 -28.74 -25.54
N SER A 480 -7.27 -28.02 -25.28
CA SER A 480 -7.28 -26.64 -24.79
C SER A 480 -8.06 -25.68 -25.73
N ASN A 481 -7.83 -25.81 -27.03
CA ASN A 481 -8.54 -25.01 -28.03
C ASN A 481 -10.03 -25.35 -28.12
N LEU A 482 -10.36 -26.64 -28.05
CA LEU A 482 -11.74 -27.15 -28.11
C LEU A 482 -12.53 -26.71 -26.87
N ALA A 483 -12.00 -26.98 -25.69
CA ALA A 483 -12.62 -26.65 -24.42
C ALA A 483 -12.76 -25.13 -24.20
N SER A 484 -11.75 -24.34 -24.60
CA SER A 484 -11.80 -22.88 -24.52
C SER A 484 -12.90 -22.27 -25.39
N ALA A 485 -13.14 -22.81 -26.57
CA ALA A 485 -14.23 -22.36 -27.45
C ALA A 485 -15.60 -22.57 -26.80
N ALA A 486 -15.81 -23.72 -26.16
CA ALA A 486 -17.05 -24.00 -25.43
C ALA A 486 -17.17 -23.13 -24.16
N ALA A 487 -16.09 -22.97 -23.40
CA ALA A 487 -16.06 -22.10 -22.22
C ALA A 487 -16.51 -20.67 -22.54
N GLN A 488 -16.04 -20.12 -23.66
CA GLN A 488 -16.44 -18.77 -24.11
C GLN A 488 -17.95 -18.68 -24.40
N ARG A 489 -18.54 -19.72 -24.96
CA ARG A 489 -19.95 -19.73 -25.32
C ARG A 489 -20.88 -19.88 -24.13
N ILE A 490 -20.49 -20.64 -23.11
CA ILE A 490 -21.31 -20.84 -21.92
C ILE A 490 -20.96 -19.84 -20.80
N GLY A 491 -20.03 -18.90 -21.04
CA GLY A 491 -19.60 -17.90 -20.03
C GLY A 491 -18.82 -18.52 -18.86
N ALA A 492 -18.08 -19.60 -19.07
CA ALA A 492 -17.13 -20.17 -18.13
C ALA A 492 -15.77 -19.47 -18.22
N ASN A 493 -14.86 -19.74 -17.28
CA ASN A 493 -13.54 -19.09 -17.25
C ASN A 493 -12.61 -19.68 -18.33
N VAL A 494 -12.56 -19.01 -19.49
CA VAL A 494 -11.81 -19.42 -20.67
C VAL A 494 -10.32 -19.64 -20.38
N GLN A 495 -9.70 -18.72 -19.61
CA GLN A 495 -8.28 -18.80 -19.31
C GLN A 495 -7.97 -19.98 -18.36
N MET A 496 -8.85 -20.24 -17.40
CA MET A 496 -8.74 -21.39 -16.49
C MET A 496 -8.81 -22.70 -17.25
N VAL A 497 -9.83 -22.85 -18.12
CA VAL A 497 -10.00 -24.05 -18.98
C VAL A 497 -8.79 -24.22 -19.89
N ARG A 498 -8.33 -23.15 -20.52
CA ARG A 498 -7.17 -23.16 -21.41
C ARG A 498 -5.92 -23.67 -20.70
N THR A 499 -5.64 -23.09 -19.53
CA THR A 499 -4.45 -23.45 -18.76
C THR A 499 -4.58 -24.86 -18.18
N GLY A 500 -5.72 -25.20 -17.57
CA GLY A 500 -5.96 -26.53 -17.01
C GLY A 500 -5.81 -27.64 -18.05
N ALA A 501 -6.32 -27.43 -19.27
CA ALA A 501 -6.17 -28.37 -20.37
C ALA A 501 -4.72 -28.58 -20.81
N LEU A 502 -3.82 -27.59 -20.67
CA LEU A 502 -2.40 -27.79 -20.99
C LEU A 502 -1.69 -28.70 -20.00
N TYR A 503 -2.17 -28.77 -18.76
CA TYR A 503 -1.52 -29.52 -17.68
C TYR A 503 -2.21 -30.86 -17.34
N HIS A 504 -3.41 -31.12 -17.84
CA HIS A 504 -4.21 -32.25 -17.37
C HIS A 504 -3.48 -33.60 -17.48
N ASP A 505 -2.66 -33.76 -18.48
CA ASP A 505 -1.97 -35.00 -18.88
C ASP A 505 -0.45 -35.00 -18.60
N ILE A 506 0.09 -34.07 -17.78
CA ILE A 506 1.54 -33.99 -17.51
C ILE A 506 2.10 -35.29 -16.90
N GLY A 507 1.27 -36.08 -16.23
CA GLY A 507 1.70 -37.35 -15.64
C GLY A 507 2.13 -38.41 -16.65
N LYS A 508 1.73 -38.28 -17.91
CA LYS A 508 2.15 -39.20 -19.00
C LYS A 508 3.66 -39.12 -19.29
N ILE A 509 4.34 -38.03 -18.85
CA ILE A 509 5.81 -37.88 -18.91
C ILE A 509 6.53 -39.05 -18.21
N ARG A 510 5.91 -39.69 -17.20
CA ARG A 510 6.52 -40.82 -16.48
C ARG A 510 6.69 -42.06 -17.35
N ASN A 511 5.72 -42.33 -18.21
CA ASN A 511 5.68 -43.54 -19.02
C ASN A 511 5.18 -43.21 -20.45
N PRO A 512 5.89 -42.44 -21.26
CA PRO A 512 5.38 -41.90 -22.53
C PRO A 512 4.93 -42.98 -23.52
N ALA A 513 5.72 -44.05 -23.62
CA ALA A 513 5.49 -45.16 -24.58
C ALA A 513 4.18 -45.96 -24.36
N PHE A 514 3.58 -45.83 -23.15
CA PHE A 514 2.31 -46.48 -22.84
C PHE A 514 1.08 -45.75 -23.34
N PHE A 515 1.24 -44.52 -23.86
CA PHE A 515 0.15 -43.74 -24.40
C PHE A 515 0.23 -43.67 -25.93
N THR A 516 -0.86 -44.05 -26.55
CA THR A 516 -0.94 -44.31 -28.02
C THR A 516 -0.46 -43.11 -28.86
N GLU A 517 -0.70 -41.90 -28.40
CA GLU A 517 -0.30 -40.66 -29.07
C GLU A 517 1.23 -40.45 -29.11
N ASN A 518 1.99 -41.14 -28.26
CA ASN A 518 3.46 -41.08 -28.19
C ASN A 518 4.13 -42.37 -28.66
N GLN A 519 3.39 -43.39 -29.10
CA GLN A 519 3.95 -44.68 -29.52
C GLN A 519 4.64 -44.57 -30.89
N HIS A 520 5.80 -45.21 -31.00
CA HIS A 520 6.57 -45.36 -32.23
C HIS A 520 6.85 -46.84 -32.47
N GLY A 521 5.90 -47.54 -33.07
CA GLY A 521 6.09 -48.93 -33.50
C GLY A 521 5.53 -49.98 -32.54
N VAL A 522 6.29 -50.43 -31.55
CA VAL A 522 5.86 -51.52 -30.62
C VAL A 522 4.96 -50.93 -29.51
N ASN A 523 3.81 -51.59 -29.28
CA ASN A 523 2.92 -51.24 -28.18
C ASN A 523 3.35 -51.98 -26.89
N PRO A 524 3.82 -51.30 -25.84
CA PRO A 524 4.27 -51.98 -24.61
C PRO A 524 3.17 -52.73 -23.88
N HIS A 525 1.90 -52.38 -24.12
CA HIS A 525 0.74 -53.08 -23.53
C HIS A 525 0.57 -54.52 -24.02
N ASP A 526 1.09 -54.84 -25.21
CA ASP A 526 0.96 -56.17 -25.77
C ASP A 526 1.68 -57.26 -24.95
N ALA A 527 2.66 -56.83 -24.12
CA ALA A 527 3.43 -57.72 -23.23
C ALA A 527 2.87 -57.76 -21.79
N LEU A 528 1.79 -57.02 -21.49
CA LEU A 528 1.23 -56.89 -20.16
C LEU A 528 -0.19 -57.46 -20.05
N ASP A 529 -0.54 -57.90 -18.84
CA ASP A 529 -1.94 -58.19 -18.50
C ASP A 529 -2.79 -56.90 -18.53
N PRO A 530 -4.08 -56.97 -18.96
CA PRO A 530 -4.99 -55.83 -19.00
C PRO A 530 -5.12 -55.04 -17.68
N ILE A 531 -5.03 -55.72 -16.52
CA ILE A 531 -5.06 -55.08 -15.20
C ILE A 531 -3.79 -54.25 -14.99
N GLN A 532 -2.62 -54.79 -15.36
CA GLN A 532 -1.36 -54.07 -15.26
C GLN A 532 -1.34 -52.86 -16.18
N SER A 533 -1.83 -53.02 -17.40
CA SER A 533 -1.99 -51.97 -18.38
C SER A 533 -2.92 -50.84 -17.88
N ALA A 534 -4.07 -51.23 -17.31
CA ALA A 534 -5.01 -50.27 -16.72
C ALA A 534 -4.40 -49.46 -15.57
N ARG A 535 -3.61 -50.12 -14.68
CA ARG A 535 -2.90 -49.44 -13.57
C ARG A 535 -1.89 -48.42 -14.06
N ILE A 536 -1.18 -48.70 -15.15
CA ILE A 536 -0.23 -47.75 -15.74
C ILE A 536 -0.99 -46.53 -16.30
N VAL A 537 -2.06 -46.80 -17.07
CA VAL A 537 -2.84 -45.76 -17.71
C VAL A 537 -3.58 -44.89 -16.67
N THR A 538 -4.26 -45.48 -15.68
CA THR A 538 -4.94 -44.72 -14.62
C THR A 538 -3.95 -43.98 -13.69
N GLY A 539 -2.73 -44.53 -13.59
CA GLY A 539 -1.65 -43.99 -12.75
C GLY A 539 -1.14 -42.59 -13.15
N HIS A 540 -1.33 -42.17 -14.44
CA HIS A 540 -0.88 -40.86 -14.87
C HIS A 540 -1.53 -39.68 -14.09
N VAL A 541 -2.75 -39.89 -13.59
CA VAL A 541 -3.43 -38.87 -12.76
C VAL A 541 -2.66 -38.63 -11.46
N ARG A 542 -2.29 -39.70 -10.75
CA ARG A 542 -1.48 -39.62 -9.54
C ARG A 542 -0.09 -39.06 -9.81
N ASP A 543 0.56 -39.50 -10.87
CA ASP A 543 1.88 -39.07 -11.25
C ASP A 543 1.86 -37.57 -11.67
N GLY A 544 0.82 -37.15 -12.37
CA GLY A 544 0.56 -35.74 -12.72
C GLY A 544 0.37 -34.84 -11.50
N LEU A 545 -0.41 -35.30 -10.51
CA LEU A 545 -0.56 -34.56 -9.25
C LEU A 545 0.77 -34.42 -8.50
N ALA A 546 1.59 -35.48 -8.43
CA ALA A 546 2.90 -35.44 -7.80
C ALA A 546 3.84 -34.44 -8.52
N MET A 547 3.80 -34.38 -9.84
CA MET A 547 4.56 -33.41 -10.64
C MET A 547 4.04 -31.97 -10.41
N ALA A 548 2.73 -31.79 -10.36
CA ALA A 548 2.09 -30.51 -10.08
C ALA A 548 2.43 -29.98 -8.68
N ASP A 549 2.48 -30.88 -7.67
CA ASP A 549 2.91 -30.53 -6.31
C ASP A 549 4.37 -30.09 -6.26
N LYS A 550 5.26 -30.83 -6.94
CA LYS A 550 6.67 -30.47 -7.05
C LYS A 550 6.86 -29.10 -7.74
N ALA A 551 6.08 -28.82 -8.78
CA ALA A 551 6.07 -27.55 -9.50
C ALA A 551 5.28 -26.44 -8.78
N LYS A 552 4.64 -26.73 -7.64
CA LYS A 552 3.81 -25.80 -6.85
C LYS A 552 2.69 -25.17 -7.68
N LEU A 553 2.06 -25.96 -8.56
CA LEU A 553 0.92 -25.47 -9.33
C LEU A 553 -0.27 -25.15 -8.41
N PRO A 554 -1.07 -24.13 -8.76
CA PRO A 554 -2.29 -23.78 -8.02
C PRO A 554 -3.26 -24.95 -7.93
N GLN A 555 -4.04 -25.05 -6.84
CA GLN A 555 -5.04 -26.09 -6.64
C GLN A 555 -6.02 -26.18 -7.81
N ALA A 556 -6.46 -25.03 -8.34
CA ALA A 556 -7.35 -24.99 -9.49
C ALA A 556 -6.81 -25.72 -10.74
N ILE A 557 -5.48 -25.76 -10.94
CA ILE A 557 -4.87 -26.53 -12.04
C ILE A 557 -4.76 -28.02 -11.69
N LYS A 558 -4.46 -28.36 -10.42
CA LYS A 558 -4.46 -29.74 -9.94
C LYS A 558 -5.84 -30.39 -10.03
N ASP A 559 -6.91 -29.61 -9.87
CA ASP A 559 -8.28 -30.08 -10.04
C ASP A 559 -8.54 -30.53 -11.48
N PHE A 560 -7.96 -29.92 -12.49
CA PHE A 560 -8.02 -30.40 -13.87
C PHE A 560 -7.28 -31.74 -14.04
N ILE A 561 -6.13 -31.91 -13.40
CA ILE A 561 -5.37 -33.16 -13.44
C ILE A 561 -6.13 -34.31 -12.77
N SER A 562 -6.75 -34.04 -11.61
CA SER A 562 -7.45 -35.08 -10.85
C SER A 562 -8.82 -35.44 -11.42
N GLN A 563 -9.53 -34.48 -12.04
CA GLN A 563 -10.94 -34.60 -12.36
C GLN A 563 -11.23 -34.93 -13.84
N HIS A 564 -10.23 -34.81 -14.76
CA HIS A 564 -10.50 -34.95 -16.19
C HIS A 564 -10.99 -36.32 -16.64
N HIS A 565 -10.75 -37.39 -15.85
CA HIS A 565 -11.32 -38.68 -16.05
C HIS A 565 -12.37 -39.09 -14.99
N GLY A 566 -12.46 -38.30 -13.89
CA GLY A 566 -13.36 -38.57 -12.78
C GLY A 566 -13.20 -40.00 -12.22
N THR A 567 -14.33 -40.68 -12.01
CA THR A 567 -14.41 -42.09 -11.66
C THR A 567 -14.72 -42.96 -12.88
N GLY A 568 -14.37 -42.50 -14.08
CA GLY A 568 -14.51 -43.25 -15.32
C GLY A 568 -13.62 -44.48 -15.35
N LYS A 569 -13.84 -45.36 -16.36
CA LYS A 569 -13.09 -46.60 -16.52
C LYS A 569 -12.13 -46.49 -17.70
N ALA A 570 -10.97 -47.16 -17.60
CA ALA A 570 -10.07 -47.44 -18.73
C ALA A 570 -10.72 -48.49 -19.62
N ARG A 571 -11.74 -48.08 -20.40
CA ARG A 571 -12.72 -48.91 -21.09
C ARG A 571 -12.09 -49.97 -21.98
N TYR A 572 -11.02 -49.66 -22.70
CA TYR A 572 -10.35 -50.61 -23.58
C TYR A 572 -9.88 -51.85 -22.79
N PHE A 573 -9.14 -51.64 -21.73
CA PHE A 573 -8.61 -52.75 -20.89
C PHE A 573 -9.71 -53.48 -20.13
N TYR A 574 -10.69 -52.73 -19.60
CA TYR A 574 -11.84 -53.32 -18.92
C TYR A 574 -12.62 -54.27 -19.88
N THR A 575 -12.96 -53.77 -21.08
CA THR A 575 -13.69 -54.56 -22.07
C THR A 575 -12.88 -55.77 -22.57
N THR A 576 -11.57 -55.58 -22.77
CA THR A 576 -10.66 -56.65 -23.16
C THR A 576 -10.62 -57.76 -22.10
N TYR A 577 -10.53 -57.38 -20.83
CA TYR A 577 -10.52 -58.30 -19.71
C TYR A 577 -11.86 -59.04 -19.57
N CYS A 578 -13.00 -58.35 -19.62
CA CYS A 578 -14.32 -58.96 -19.58
C CYS A 578 -14.55 -59.95 -20.73
N ASN A 579 -14.12 -59.61 -21.95
CA ASN A 579 -14.23 -60.48 -23.11
C ASN A 579 -13.35 -61.76 -22.99
N ALA A 580 -12.24 -61.67 -22.25
CA ALA A 580 -11.38 -62.83 -21.96
C ALA A 580 -11.91 -63.70 -20.82
N HIS A 581 -12.81 -63.13 -19.95
CA HIS A 581 -13.39 -63.86 -18.81
C HIS A 581 -14.93 -63.73 -18.82
N PRO A 582 -15.60 -64.27 -19.81
CA PRO A 582 -17.03 -64.06 -20.04
C PRO A 582 -17.95 -64.61 -18.93
N ASP A 583 -17.46 -65.60 -18.17
CA ASP A 583 -18.21 -66.23 -17.09
C ASP A 583 -17.95 -65.70 -15.69
N GLU A 584 -17.09 -64.61 -15.59
CA GLU A 584 -16.73 -64.01 -14.32
C GLU A 584 -17.44 -62.67 -14.13
N ASP A 585 -17.88 -62.40 -12.90
CA ASP A 585 -18.30 -61.04 -12.51
C ASP A 585 -17.05 -60.19 -12.24
N VAL A 586 -16.61 -59.43 -13.23
CA VAL A 586 -15.36 -58.70 -13.20
C VAL A 586 -15.47 -57.44 -12.32
N ASP A 587 -14.67 -57.37 -11.25
CA ASP A 587 -14.54 -56.17 -10.44
C ASP A 587 -14.03 -55.00 -11.29
N PRO A 588 -14.78 -53.90 -11.44
CA PRO A 588 -14.33 -52.71 -12.19
C PRO A 588 -13.25 -51.89 -11.49
N ALA A 589 -13.02 -52.06 -10.18
CA ALA A 589 -12.14 -51.20 -9.38
C ALA A 589 -10.71 -51.12 -9.94
N PRO A 590 -10.03 -52.18 -10.41
CA PRO A 590 -8.69 -52.10 -10.98
C PRO A 590 -8.58 -51.24 -12.26
N PHE A 591 -9.72 -51.03 -12.95
CA PHE A 591 -9.80 -50.31 -14.21
C PHE A 591 -10.35 -48.87 -14.04
N THR A 592 -10.71 -48.49 -12.82
CA THR A 592 -11.37 -47.21 -12.51
C THR A 592 -10.35 -46.14 -12.16
N TYR A 593 -10.52 -44.94 -12.69
CA TYR A 593 -9.72 -43.79 -12.32
C TYR A 593 -10.01 -43.34 -10.89
N PRO A 594 -9.02 -42.74 -10.19
CA PRO A 594 -9.16 -42.44 -8.75
C PRO A 594 -10.16 -41.34 -8.43
N GLY A 595 -10.61 -40.55 -9.40
CA GLY A 595 -11.47 -39.43 -9.20
C GLY A 595 -10.78 -38.23 -8.52
N PRO A 596 -11.55 -37.26 -8.00
CA PRO A 596 -13.02 -37.18 -7.99
C PRO A 596 -13.63 -36.81 -9.35
N ASN A 597 -14.96 -36.89 -9.45
CA ASN A 597 -15.69 -36.36 -10.61
C ASN A 597 -15.56 -34.83 -10.73
N PRO A 598 -15.79 -34.26 -11.93
CA PRO A 598 -15.76 -32.83 -12.15
C PRO A 598 -16.67 -32.06 -11.19
N GLN A 599 -16.10 -31.09 -10.48
CA GLN A 599 -16.80 -30.24 -9.49
C GLN A 599 -17.06 -28.82 -9.96
N SER A 600 -16.52 -28.46 -11.12
CA SER A 600 -16.73 -27.16 -11.74
C SER A 600 -17.19 -27.30 -13.19
N ARG A 601 -17.77 -26.22 -13.74
CA ARG A 601 -18.10 -26.16 -15.19
C ARG A 601 -16.86 -26.33 -16.06
N GLU A 602 -15.75 -25.76 -15.59
CA GLU A 602 -14.46 -25.77 -16.26
C GLU A 602 -13.86 -27.17 -16.36
N THR A 603 -13.86 -27.93 -15.27
CA THR A 603 -13.35 -29.31 -15.26
C THR A 603 -14.28 -30.29 -16.02
N SER A 604 -15.60 -30.03 -16.01
CA SER A 604 -16.54 -30.78 -16.86
C SER A 604 -16.29 -30.54 -18.35
N LEU A 605 -16.02 -29.28 -18.75
CA LEU A 605 -15.66 -28.94 -20.12
C LEU A 605 -14.40 -29.67 -20.58
N LEU A 606 -13.40 -29.76 -19.70
CA LEU A 606 -12.19 -30.50 -19.99
C LEU A 606 -12.48 -32.00 -20.21
N MET A 607 -13.19 -32.63 -19.29
CA MET A 607 -13.53 -34.07 -19.42
C MET A 607 -14.25 -34.37 -20.73
N MET A 608 -15.24 -33.53 -21.11
CA MET A 608 -15.95 -33.68 -22.39
C MET A 608 -15.03 -33.47 -23.58
N ALA A 609 -14.17 -32.44 -23.53
CA ALA A 609 -13.29 -32.07 -24.65
C ALA A 609 -12.19 -33.14 -24.86
N ASP A 610 -11.60 -33.64 -23.78
CA ASP A 610 -10.56 -34.65 -23.79
C ASP A 610 -11.09 -35.96 -24.47
N ALA A 611 -12.21 -36.49 -23.96
CA ALA A 611 -12.81 -37.68 -24.51
C ALA A 611 -13.24 -37.52 -25.98
N VAL A 612 -13.80 -36.39 -26.34
CA VAL A 612 -14.24 -36.08 -27.71
C VAL A 612 -13.05 -35.93 -28.67
N GLU A 613 -11.99 -35.23 -28.25
CA GLU A 613 -10.78 -35.05 -29.06
C GLU A 613 -10.08 -36.37 -29.30
N ALA A 614 -9.85 -37.15 -28.23
CA ALA A 614 -9.20 -38.48 -28.33
C ALA A 614 -9.97 -39.41 -29.26
N ALA A 615 -11.31 -39.48 -29.13
CA ALA A 615 -12.13 -40.35 -29.99
C ALA A 615 -12.17 -39.85 -31.45
N SER A 616 -12.15 -38.51 -31.68
CA SER A 616 -12.19 -37.94 -33.03
C SER A 616 -10.96 -38.29 -33.87
N ARG A 617 -9.79 -38.50 -33.23
CA ARG A 617 -8.56 -38.97 -33.91
C ARG A 617 -8.68 -40.40 -34.48
N SER A 618 -9.48 -41.22 -33.83
CA SER A 618 -9.66 -42.64 -34.23
C SER A 618 -10.75 -42.83 -35.29
N MET A 619 -11.43 -41.76 -35.75
CA MET A 619 -12.46 -41.84 -36.78
C MET A 619 -11.85 -42.14 -38.16
N LYS A 620 -12.49 -43.04 -38.89
CA LYS A 620 -12.11 -43.34 -40.27
C LYS A 620 -12.61 -42.28 -41.27
N GLU A 621 -13.76 -41.71 -40.95
CA GLU A 621 -14.41 -40.69 -41.79
C GLU A 621 -14.84 -39.48 -40.93
N HIS A 622 -14.57 -38.27 -41.40
CA HIS A 622 -14.88 -37.04 -40.66
C HIS A 622 -16.04 -36.26 -41.36
N THR A 623 -17.11 -37.00 -41.67
CA THR A 623 -18.33 -36.34 -42.20
C THR A 623 -19.02 -35.51 -41.10
N PRO A 624 -19.76 -34.46 -41.45
CA PRO A 624 -20.48 -33.64 -40.44
C PRO A 624 -21.42 -34.44 -39.55
N GLU A 625 -22.07 -35.47 -40.12
CA GLU A 625 -23.00 -36.33 -39.43
C GLU A 625 -22.28 -37.28 -38.48
N ALA A 626 -21.17 -37.90 -38.93
CA ALA A 626 -20.34 -38.78 -38.10
C ALA A 626 -19.71 -38.07 -36.92
N ILE A 627 -19.19 -36.83 -37.12
CA ILE A 627 -18.67 -35.96 -36.07
C ILE A 627 -19.76 -35.66 -35.03
N THR A 628 -20.96 -35.26 -35.48
CA THR A 628 -22.06 -34.93 -34.57
C THR A 628 -22.52 -36.15 -33.79
N ALA A 629 -22.62 -37.32 -34.41
CA ALA A 629 -22.96 -38.56 -33.75
C ALA A 629 -21.92 -38.99 -32.70
N LEU A 630 -20.62 -38.81 -33.01
CA LEU A 630 -19.53 -39.08 -32.06
C LEU A 630 -19.62 -38.19 -30.82
N VAL A 631 -19.74 -36.85 -31.01
CA VAL A 631 -19.84 -35.88 -29.92
C VAL A 631 -21.02 -36.21 -29.01
N ASN A 632 -22.19 -36.46 -29.59
CA ASN A 632 -23.39 -36.80 -28.83
C ASN A 632 -23.18 -38.11 -28.05
N LYS A 633 -22.69 -39.19 -28.71
CA LYS A 633 -22.46 -40.48 -28.07
C LYS A 633 -21.55 -40.41 -26.86
N ILE A 634 -20.47 -39.64 -26.95
CA ILE A 634 -19.48 -39.50 -25.87
C ILE A 634 -20.06 -38.73 -24.71
N ILE A 635 -20.59 -37.52 -24.96
CA ILE A 635 -21.08 -36.65 -23.92
C ILE A 635 -22.33 -37.23 -23.23
N ASP A 636 -23.27 -37.83 -24.01
CA ASP A 636 -24.44 -38.50 -23.44
C ASP A 636 -24.04 -39.71 -22.61
N GLY A 637 -23.00 -40.45 -23.04
CA GLY A 637 -22.45 -41.54 -22.28
C GLY A 637 -21.87 -41.11 -20.92
N GLN A 638 -21.09 -40.03 -20.89
CA GLN A 638 -20.56 -39.47 -19.63
C GLN A 638 -21.66 -38.99 -18.67
N ILE A 639 -22.72 -38.40 -19.22
CA ILE A 639 -23.89 -37.99 -18.44
C ILE A 639 -24.65 -39.18 -17.88
N ALA A 640 -24.88 -40.21 -18.71
CA ALA A 640 -25.57 -41.42 -18.31
C ALA A 640 -24.80 -42.21 -17.20
N GLU A 641 -23.47 -42.14 -17.22
CA GLU A 641 -22.61 -42.69 -16.16
C GLU A 641 -22.54 -41.79 -14.89
N GLY A 642 -23.20 -40.63 -14.89
CA GLY A 642 -23.24 -39.73 -13.74
C GLY A 642 -21.94 -38.97 -13.47
N LEU A 643 -20.99 -38.96 -14.41
CA LEU A 643 -19.67 -38.33 -14.22
C LEU A 643 -19.73 -36.82 -14.02
N HIS A 644 -20.82 -36.16 -14.40
CA HIS A 644 -21.01 -34.72 -14.27
C HIS A 644 -21.99 -34.34 -13.16
N ASN A 645 -22.43 -35.26 -12.31
CA ASN A 645 -23.46 -34.99 -11.28
C ASN A 645 -23.02 -34.02 -10.20
N GLU A 646 -21.71 -33.90 -9.94
CA GLU A 646 -21.16 -32.96 -8.95
C GLU A 646 -20.85 -31.58 -9.53
N SER A 647 -21.00 -31.42 -10.85
CA SER A 647 -20.71 -30.18 -11.55
C SER A 647 -21.95 -29.28 -11.66
N PRO A 648 -21.81 -27.95 -11.52
CA PRO A 648 -22.91 -27.00 -11.72
C PRO A 648 -23.17 -26.71 -13.21
N ILE A 649 -22.78 -27.61 -14.13
CA ILE A 649 -23.07 -27.47 -15.56
C ILE A 649 -24.55 -27.76 -15.84
N SER A 650 -25.21 -26.87 -16.58
CA SER A 650 -26.63 -27.07 -16.91
C SER A 650 -26.80 -27.90 -18.19
N PHE A 651 -27.98 -28.53 -18.36
CA PHE A 651 -28.35 -29.23 -19.62
C PHE A 651 -28.28 -28.28 -20.82
N ARG A 652 -28.60 -27.02 -20.66
CA ARG A 652 -28.46 -26.01 -21.71
C ARG A 652 -27.00 -25.77 -22.08
N ASP A 653 -26.13 -25.73 -21.09
CA ASP A 653 -24.67 -25.60 -21.34
C ASP A 653 -24.15 -26.83 -22.08
N VAL A 654 -24.56 -28.02 -21.67
CA VAL A 654 -24.16 -29.28 -22.33
C VAL A 654 -24.56 -29.28 -23.81
N GLN A 655 -25.79 -28.86 -24.15
CA GLN A 655 -26.21 -28.78 -25.55
C GLN A 655 -25.35 -27.78 -26.34
N THR A 656 -25.07 -26.60 -25.72
CA THR A 656 -24.19 -25.61 -26.36
C THR A 656 -22.77 -26.16 -26.58
N VAL A 657 -22.24 -26.92 -25.62
CA VAL A 657 -20.92 -27.58 -25.70
C VAL A 657 -20.88 -28.58 -26.88
N LYS A 658 -21.90 -29.42 -27.01
CA LYS A 658 -22.00 -30.36 -28.12
C LYS A 658 -21.98 -29.67 -29.47
N ASP A 659 -22.76 -28.60 -29.63
CA ASP A 659 -22.84 -27.81 -30.90
C ASP A 659 -21.47 -27.17 -31.21
N VAL A 660 -20.79 -26.60 -30.22
CA VAL A 660 -19.47 -25.99 -30.38
C VAL A 660 -18.42 -27.04 -30.74
N PHE A 661 -18.40 -28.18 -30.06
CA PHE A 661 -17.45 -29.25 -30.35
C PHE A 661 -17.63 -29.79 -31.75
N ALA A 662 -18.86 -30.10 -32.15
CA ALA A 662 -19.16 -30.54 -33.52
C ALA A 662 -18.69 -29.53 -34.56
N GLN A 663 -18.98 -28.25 -34.36
CA GLN A 663 -18.56 -27.19 -35.27
C GLN A 663 -17.02 -27.08 -35.35
N ARG A 664 -16.32 -27.10 -34.20
CA ARG A 664 -14.86 -27.01 -34.14
C ARG A 664 -14.17 -28.17 -34.80
N LEU A 665 -14.61 -29.40 -34.49
CA LEU A 665 -14.05 -30.62 -35.10
C LEU A 665 -14.24 -30.61 -36.64
N ARG A 666 -15.38 -30.21 -37.15
CA ARG A 666 -15.58 -30.01 -38.61
C ARG A 666 -14.54 -29.08 -39.22
N THR A 667 -14.22 -27.98 -38.52
CA THR A 667 -13.19 -27.02 -38.98
C THR A 667 -11.77 -27.62 -38.87
N MET A 668 -11.47 -28.41 -37.83
CA MET A 668 -10.17 -29.07 -37.65
C MET A 668 -9.89 -30.13 -38.73
N TYR A 669 -10.89 -30.91 -39.07
CA TYR A 669 -10.77 -32.00 -40.06
C TYR A 669 -11.22 -31.65 -41.45
N HIS A 670 -11.44 -30.35 -41.76
CA HIS A 670 -11.77 -29.90 -43.12
C HIS A 670 -10.62 -30.29 -44.06
N SER A 671 -10.91 -31.13 -45.06
CA SER A 671 -9.93 -31.59 -46.05
C SER A 671 -9.34 -30.38 -46.79
N ARG A 672 -8.04 -30.26 -46.76
CA ARG A 672 -7.37 -29.33 -47.70
C ARG A 672 -7.60 -29.87 -49.11
N ILE A 673 -7.97 -28.96 -50.03
CA ILE A 673 -8.02 -29.27 -51.44
C ILE A 673 -6.64 -29.79 -51.81
N SER A 674 -6.60 -31.07 -52.35
CA SER A 674 -5.36 -31.63 -52.87
C SER A 674 -4.90 -30.76 -54.05
N TYR A 675 -3.66 -30.25 -53.95
CA TYR A 675 -3.07 -29.54 -55.06
C TYR A 675 -2.98 -30.49 -56.25
N PRO A 676 -3.51 -30.13 -57.43
CA PRO A 676 -3.38 -30.97 -58.62
C PRO A 676 -1.87 -31.11 -58.96
N GLU A 677 -1.46 -32.36 -59.24
CA GLU A 677 -0.10 -32.63 -59.69
C GLU A 677 0.10 -32.02 -61.07
N LEU A 678 1.25 -31.39 -61.30
CA LEU A 678 1.63 -30.84 -62.59
C LEU A 678 1.89 -31.98 -63.54
N ASN A 679 0.96 -32.29 -64.44
CA ASN A 679 1.05 -33.33 -65.48
C ASN A 679 2.07 -33.05 -66.61
N LYS A 680 2.92 -31.99 -66.49
CA LYS A 680 3.99 -31.70 -67.44
C LYS A 680 5.35 -31.69 -66.70
N PRO A 681 6.35 -32.48 -67.17
CA PRO A 681 7.69 -32.37 -66.68
C PRO A 681 8.20 -30.92 -66.97
N LEU A 682 8.75 -30.28 -65.94
CA LEU A 682 9.50 -29.01 -66.08
C LEU A 682 10.64 -29.24 -67.02
N THR A 683 10.57 -28.78 -68.25
CA THR A 683 11.72 -28.73 -69.17
C THR A 683 12.75 -27.76 -68.59
N THR A 684 13.81 -28.29 -68.04
CA THR A 684 14.97 -27.53 -67.67
C THR A 684 15.60 -26.95 -68.96
N SER A 685 15.35 -25.70 -69.26
CA SER A 685 16.16 -24.96 -70.26
C SER A 685 17.57 -24.81 -69.69
N LYS A 686 18.54 -25.46 -70.35
CA LYS A 686 19.98 -25.21 -70.13
C LYS A 686 20.26 -23.76 -70.49
N PRO A 687 21.04 -23.04 -69.68
CA PRO A 687 21.55 -21.74 -70.10
C PRO A 687 22.66 -22.01 -71.13
N SER A 688 22.57 -21.28 -72.23
CA SER A 688 23.58 -21.12 -73.28
C SER A 688 24.70 -20.20 -72.79
#